data_3a6438cebf6a332369f4390e0b16c031
#
_entry.id   3a6438cebf6a332369f4390e0b16c031
#
_cell.length_a   1.000
_cell.length_b   1.000
_cell.length_c   1.000
_cell.angle_alpha   90.00
_cell.angle_beta   90.00
_cell.angle_gamma   90.00
#
_symmetry.space_group_name_H-M   'P 1'
#
loop_
_entity.id
_entity.type
_entity.pdbx_description
1 polymer ?
#
loop_
_entity_poly.entity_id
_entity_poly.type
_entity_poly.pdbx_seq_one_letter_code
_entity_poly.pdbx_strand_id
1 'polypeptide(L)'
;MKLVRNSLFCALALGLAGAATAQAPAYKPEVTLDANGVRVVRGAEMLGTSYPDVIRVNMADLPPAREWKPGDPLVEIPRQHWESKPNQAPVPVNPTDLNDPLVPLQFNEPLRAQRAFGTPSINVAGSTSQASPPDPTGDVGTSHFVQGVNGSGGSEIRIYRKSDGSFVRSFSLVSLGGTGACATGLGDPIIVFDELANRWVLTEFSNQAGRSLCVYVSDTDNLEAATVTWYKYTFTMPAFPDYPKYGVWSDAYYVGANEGGTSGQRPLYAMDRAKMLAGLPATFQRITIPNLTGFGFQMTTPADHDGRDAPPAGARGIFLRHRDDESHNAGSNNPTQDFLELYQLAVDFTTPANTALTGPLQIPIAEFSSNLNGLTAFNAFPQPGGQKLDPLREPVMNRLAYRNFGSYESLVGNMVTDIDGNDTGGIRWFELRRTGGIAQPWTLHQEGTWAGAAAPQDGIDRWMAGISMDESGNIALAYSMVRQSPALFASLGYVGREAGDPLGTMTTAETTLIAGVGNHPNERWGDYFQMGVDPVDGCTFWFTGEYMPSTSKGTRIGAFRFDNCGTPTFSLNGNNLSQEVCTAAGTASLTPVTLNIGSVSGFTNPVSLAFANALPTGFSGAFAPTTVTPPGSSTLNMSVANTAAAGSQTIGINGTSGATTKLTNLNVSVVTAAPGVPALTAPVDNAVGQSLSPVLSWSATAQAKSYVVEVSTDPAFATVQFTQTVSGGGTSTTVTPALSSNTRYYWRVRSNNVCGTSTNSPVFSFKTAPALGDCDDTTTPATLFSSDVEGDVSGWATTGSTGASTWAVSTARPSSPTKSWLAIDIATTSDQRLISPAVVLPTGQNPLSLSFQNDVNMEERTSGGCWDGGLLEISSDNGSTWTQATSALMNTPYTGALNDGPANGLQAWCGTIAYRKTIVDLNAYAGQTVRFRFRASTDGSQGDAPLGWFVDDIKVQSCVAGQPDRIFANGFESTP
;
A
#
# COMPACT_ATOMS: atom_id res chain seq x y z
N MET A 1 -86.33 29.59 -6.07
CA MET A 1 -86.92 28.39 -5.46
C MET A 1 -85.86 27.53 -4.89
N LYS A 2 -85.97 27.33 -3.58
CA LYS A 2 -84.92 26.56 -2.79
C LYS A 2 -84.99 25.09 -3.09
N LEU A 3 -83.87 24.41 -3.12
CA LEU A 3 -83.78 23.02 -2.62
C LEU A 3 -82.42 22.80 -2.01
N VAL A 4 -82.39 22.47 -0.75
CA VAL A 4 -81.39 22.11 0.13
C VAL A 4 -81.11 20.63 -0.16
N ARG A 5 -79.76 20.21 -0.26
CA ARG A 5 -79.34 18.81 -0.10
C ARG A 5 -78.16 18.74 0.82
N ASN A 6 -78.38 18.12 1.95
CA ASN A 6 -77.41 17.70 2.92
C ASN A 6 -76.44 16.67 2.30
N SER A 7 -75.11 16.84 2.49
CA SER A 7 -74.11 15.83 2.24
C SER A 7 -73.43 15.51 3.55
N LEU A 8 -73.56 14.24 3.91
CA LEU A 8 -72.92 13.58 5.05
C LEU A 8 -71.40 13.49 4.79
N PHE A 9 -70.55 14.11 5.64
CA PHE A 9 -69.10 13.87 5.67
C PHE A 9 -68.82 12.63 6.50
N CYS A 10 -68.33 11.55 5.82
CA CYS A 10 -67.73 10.41 6.45
C CYS A 10 -66.24 10.73 6.59
N ALA A 11 -65.74 10.95 7.78
CA ALA A 11 -64.31 11.13 8.04
C ALA A 11 -63.63 9.74 8.06
N LEU A 12 -62.83 9.45 7.02
CA LEU A 12 -61.90 8.29 7.01
C LEU A 12 -60.58 8.75 7.66
N ALA A 13 -60.33 8.30 8.88
CA ALA A 13 -59.03 8.42 9.51
C ALA A 13 -58.02 7.43 8.84
N LEU A 14 -57.17 7.92 7.93
CA LEU A 14 -56.00 7.19 7.49
C LEU A 14 -54.92 7.24 8.58
N GLY A 15 -54.72 6.13 9.27
CA GLY A 15 -53.56 5.92 10.10
C GLY A 15 -52.30 5.87 9.22
N LEU A 16 -51.44 6.87 9.34
CA LEU A 16 -50.05 6.80 8.87
C LEU A 16 -49.31 5.81 9.75
N ALA A 17 -49.23 4.55 9.31
CA ALA A 17 -48.21 3.64 9.80
C ALA A 17 -46.86 4.15 9.26
N GLY A 18 -46.09 4.77 10.11
CA GLY A 18 -44.69 5.03 9.80
C GLY A 18 -43.99 3.72 9.45
N ALA A 19 -43.65 3.52 8.18
CA ALA A 19 -42.72 2.47 7.81
C ALA A 19 -41.37 2.84 8.45
N ALA A 20 -41.03 2.14 9.52
CA ALA A 20 -39.68 2.11 10.00
C ALA A 20 -38.83 1.57 8.83
N THR A 21 -38.04 2.43 8.21
CA THR A 21 -36.99 1.98 7.28
C THR A 21 -36.08 1.10 8.11
N ALA A 22 -36.15 -0.20 7.91
CA ALA A 22 -35.20 -1.13 8.43
C ALA A 22 -33.84 -0.66 7.91
N GLN A 23 -32.99 -0.17 8.79
CA GLN A 23 -31.60 0.15 8.49
C GLN A 23 -31.00 -1.14 7.95
N ALA A 24 -30.51 -1.11 6.71
CA ALA A 24 -29.85 -2.27 6.11
C ALA A 24 -28.78 -2.77 7.11
N PRO A 25 -28.66 -4.08 7.32
CA PRO A 25 -27.64 -4.61 8.23
C PRO A 25 -26.27 -4.06 7.81
N ALA A 26 -25.50 -3.58 8.80
CA ALA A 26 -24.18 -3.03 8.56
C ALA A 26 -23.36 -4.05 7.76
N TYR A 27 -22.82 -3.64 6.62
CA TYR A 27 -21.95 -4.44 5.78
C TYR A 27 -20.81 -5.01 6.62
N LYS A 28 -20.72 -6.33 6.70
CA LYS A 28 -19.60 -7.06 7.33
C LYS A 28 -19.07 -8.09 6.34
N PRO A 29 -17.90 -7.82 5.72
CA PRO A 29 -17.30 -8.80 4.85
C PRO A 29 -16.88 -10.05 5.62
N GLU A 30 -17.05 -11.20 5.01
CA GLU A 30 -16.48 -12.45 5.49
C GLU A 30 -15.02 -12.53 5.05
N VAL A 31 -14.10 -12.79 5.97
CA VAL A 31 -12.68 -12.94 5.69
C VAL A 31 -12.26 -14.38 5.93
N THR A 32 -11.75 -15.03 4.89
CA THR A 32 -11.24 -16.40 4.92
C THR A 32 -9.84 -16.46 4.30
N LEU A 33 -9.19 -17.61 4.39
CA LEU A 33 -7.97 -17.92 3.63
C LEU A 33 -8.30 -18.94 2.56
N ASP A 34 -7.68 -18.81 1.38
CA ASP A 34 -7.75 -19.85 0.34
C ASP A 34 -6.81 -21.04 0.65
N ALA A 35 -6.77 -22.03 -0.24
CA ALA A 35 -5.94 -23.23 -0.08
C ALA A 35 -4.41 -22.91 -0.03
N ASN A 36 -4.01 -21.74 -0.48
CA ASN A 36 -2.61 -21.28 -0.47
C ASN A 36 -2.32 -20.32 0.70
N GLY A 37 -3.29 -20.08 1.58
CA GLY A 37 -3.17 -19.15 2.71
C GLY A 37 -3.35 -17.68 2.33
N VAL A 38 -3.78 -17.38 1.10
CA VAL A 38 -4.04 -16.01 0.66
C VAL A 38 -5.39 -15.54 1.18
N ARG A 39 -5.43 -14.31 1.65
CA ARG A 39 -6.65 -13.69 2.21
C ARG A 39 -7.72 -13.54 1.13
N VAL A 40 -8.95 -13.97 1.43
CA VAL A 40 -10.14 -13.78 0.59
C VAL A 40 -11.18 -13.01 1.40
N VAL A 41 -11.60 -11.87 0.90
CA VAL A 41 -12.69 -11.05 1.46
C VAL A 41 -13.92 -11.26 0.60
N ARG A 42 -14.99 -11.83 1.16
CA ARG A 42 -16.27 -12.06 0.49
C ARG A 42 -17.32 -11.04 0.90
N GLY A 43 -18.15 -10.70 -0.06
CA GLY A 43 -19.14 -9.66 0.05
C GLY A 43 -18.57 -8.29 -0.32
N ALA A 44 -19.37 -7.46 -0.96
CA ALA A 44 -19.07 -6.07 -1.27
C ALA A 44 -20.22 -5.19 -0.80
N GLU A 45 -19.91 -3.97 -0.40
CA GLU A 45 -20.89 -2.96 -0.09
C GLU A 45 -21.55 -2.49 -1.40
N MET A 46 -22.86 -2.67 -1.53
CA MET A 46 -23.64 -2.09 -2.61
C MET A 46 -23.91 -0.63 -2.28
N LEU A 47 -23.24 0.28 -2.97
CA LEU A 47 -23.41 1.73 -2.73
C LEU A 47 -24.66 2.31 -3.38
N GLY A 48 -25.23 1.64 -4.39
CA GLY A 48 -26.44 2.07 -5.02
C GLY A 48 -26.55 1.77 -6.51
N THR A 49 -27.53 2.38 -7.13
CA THR A 49 -27.77 2.35 -8.58
C THR A 49 -27.78 3.77 -9.11
N SER A 50 -26.91 4.05 -10.08
CA SER A 50 -26.92 5.32 -10.81
C SER A 50 -27.78 5.18 -12.06
N TYR A 51 -28.70 6.11 -12.26
CA TYR A 51 -29.54 6.19 -13.45
C TYR A 51 -28.86 7.14 -14.44
N PRO A 52 -28.72 6.76 -15.72
CA PRO A 52 -28.02 7.62 -16.67
C PRO A 52 -28.87 8.83 -17.10
N ASP A 53 -28.25 9.99 -17.14
CA ASP A 53 -28.76 11.11 -17.95
C ASP A 53 -28.31 10.86 -19.41
N VAL A 54 -29.25 10.82 -20.34
CA VAL A 54 -28.97 10.60 -21.78
C VAL A 54 -28.82 11.95 -22.47
N ILE A 55 -27.59 12.29 -22.86
CA ILE A 55 -27.24 13.56 -23.50
C ILE A 55 -26.98 13.29 -24.99
N ARG A 56 -27.76 13.88 -25.87
CA ARG A 56 -27.56 13.82 -27.33
C ARG A 56 -27.12 15.17 -27.82
N VAL A 57 -25.91 15.24 -28.37
CA VAL A 57 -25.29 16.51 -28.76
C VAL A 57 -24.46 16.34 -30.04
N ASN A 58 -24.49 17.33 -30.89
CA ASN A 58 -23.41 17.53 -31.83
C ASN A 58 -22.25 18.16 -31.05
N MET A 59 -21.12 17.48 -30.96
CA MET A 59 -19.99 18.02 -30.23
C MET A 59 -19.58 19.40 -30.71
N ALA A 60 -19.87 19.75 -31.97
CA ALA A 60 -19.62 21.07 -32.53
C ALA A 60 -20.47 22.19 -31.89
N ASP A 61 -21.58 21.89 -31.25
CA ASP A 61 -22.46 22.89 -30.64
C ASP A 61 -22.13 23.17 -29.15
N LEU A 62 -21.26 22.36 -28.54
CA LEU A 62 -20.82 22.63 -27.18
C LEU A 62 -20.01 23.92 -27.11
N PRO A 63 -20.22 24.76 -26.08
CA PRO A 63 -19.37 25.94 -25.88
C PRO A 63 -17.92 25.50 -25.67
N PRO A 64 -16.94 26.22 -26.26
CA PRO A 64 -15.53 25.91 -26.02
C PRO A 64 -15.20 26.07 -24.54
N ALA A 65 -14.26 25.28 -24.04
CA ALA A 65 -13.73 25.47 -22.70
C ALA A 65 -13.16 26.86 -22.56
N ARG A 66 -13.33 27.47 -21.37
CA ARG A 66 -12.79 28.81 -21.10
C ARG A 66 -11.28 28.74 -21.04
N GLU A 67 -10.62 29.39 -21.97
CA GLU A 67 -9.15 29.57 -21.91
C GLU A 67 -8.79 30.51 -20.75
N TRP A 68 -7.81 30.10 -19.98
CA TRP A 68 -7.20 30.95 -18.95
C TRP A 68 -6.47 32.14 -19.61
N LYS A 69 -6.61 33.33 -19.03
CA LYS A 69 -5.92 34.53 -19.46
C LYS A 69 -5.12 35.16 -18.31
N PRO A 70 -3.99 35.81 -18.57
CA PRO A 70 -3.26 36.53 -17.52
C PRO A 70 -4.17 37.46 -16.72
N GLY A 71 -4.23 37.26 -15.40
CA GLY A 71 -5.12 37.96 -14.47
C GLY A 71 -6.38 37.18 -14.06
N ASP A 72 -6.69 36.06 -14.71
CA ASP A 72 -7.71 35.15 -14.21
C ASP A 72 -7.22 34.46 -12.90
N PRO A 73 -8.12 34.19 -11.94
CA PRO A 73 -7.77 33.49 -10.73
C PRO A 73 -7.22 32.09 -11.07
N LEU A 74 -6.21 31.67 -10.32
CA LEU A 74 -5.73 30.27 -10.34
C LEU A 74 -6.78 29.40 -9.64
N VAL A 75 -7.10 28.27 -10.23
CA VAL A 75 -7.94 27.24 -9.60
C VAL A 75 -7.02 26.23 -8.93
N GLU A 76 -7.11 26.11 -7.61
CA GLU A 76 -6.43 25.06 -6.87
C GLU A 76 -7.36 23.86 -6.68
N ILE A 77 -6.86 22.68 -7.03
CA ILE A 77 -7.55 21.42 -6.76
C ILE A 77 -7.20 21.01 -5.34
N PRO A 78 -8.19 20.83 -4.44
CA PRO A 78 -7.93 20.42 -3.08
C PRO A 78 -7.24 19.04 -3.05
N ARG A 79 -6.22 18.90 -2.21
CA ARG A 79 -5.59 17.62 -1.91
C ARG A 79 -6.07 17.15 -0.54
N GLN A 80 -6.60 15.94 -0.46
CA GLN A 80 -6.94 15.31 0.80
C GLN A 80 -5.68 14.71 1.41
N HIS A 81 -5.10 15.43 2.37
CA HIS A 81 -4.04 14.86 3.20
C HIS A 81 -4.66 14.02 4.31
N TRP A 82 -4.20 12.79 4.46
CA TRP A 82 -4.17 12.18 5.77
C TRP A 82 -3.07 12.90 6.55
N GLU A 83 -3.43 13.63 7.59
CA GLU A 83 -2.43 14.11 8.52
C GLU A 83 -1.67 12.87 9.02
N SER A 84 -0.49 12.60 8.46
CA SER A 84 0.48 11.75 9.13
C SER A 84 0.67 12.37 10.49
N LYS A 85 0.55 11.57 11.55
CA LYS A 85 0.80 12.07 12.91
C LYS A 85 2.16 12.75 12.88
N PRO A 86 2.28 14.05 13.16
CA PRO A 86 3.51 14.82 12.97
C PRO A 86 4.69 14.36 13.83
N ASN A 87 4.55 13.25 14.54
CA ASN A 87 5.51 12.66 15.48
C ASN A 87 5.78 11.17 15.23
N GLN A 88 5.49 10.62 14.04
CA GLN A 88 6.24 9.41 13.70
C GLN A 88 7.68 9.84 13.48
N ALA A 89 8.56 9.42 14.42
CA ALA A 89 9.99 9.52 14.17
C ALA A 89 10.28 8.96 12.78
N PRO A 90 11.14 9.61 11.98
CA PRO A 90 11.56 9.04 10.72
C PRO A 90 11.95 7.59 11.01
N VAL A 91 11.37 6.66 10.28
CA VAL A 91 11.83 5.25 10.34
C VAL A 91 13.33 5.33 10.11
N PRO A 92 14.16 4.72 10.95
CA PRO A 92 15.59 4.76 10.74
C PRO A 92 15.85 4.24 9.33
N VAL A 93 16.29 5.10 8.42
CA VAL A 93 16.74 4.69 7.09
C VAL A 93 17.85 3.69 7.31
N ASN A 94 17.65 2.46 6.86
CA ASN A 94 18.71 1.47 6.90
C ASN A 94 19.84 2.00 6.00
N PRO A 95 21.11 2.05 6.44
CA PRO A 95 22.21 2.52 5.59
C PRO A 95 22.38 1.75 4.27
N THR A 96 21.73 0.60 4.12
CA THR A 96 21.70 -0.17 2.87
C THR A 96 20.65 0.31 1.87
N ASP A 97 19.70 1.17 2.29
CA ASP A 97 18.61 1.69 1.44
C ASP A 97 19.06 2.90 0.59
N LEU A 98 20.33 3.24 0.63
CA LEU A 98 20.85 4.48 0.03
C LEU A 98 21.09 4.42 -1.49
N ASN A 99 21.01 3.24 -2.12
CA ASN A 99 21.23 3.10 -3.54
C ASN A 99 20.32 2.04 -4.15
N ASP A 100 19.54 2.43 -5.14
CA ASP A 100 18.71 1.49 -5.89
C ASP A 100 19.60 0.43 -6.60
N PRO A 101 19.45 -0.87 -6.27
CA PRO A 101 20.31 -1.94 -6.77
C PRO A 101 20.17 -2.18 -8.28
N LEU A 102 19.11 -1.68 -8.92
CA LEU A 102 18.86 -1.89 -10.35
C LEU A 102 19.45 -0.78 -11.24
N VAL A 103 19.80 0.37 -10.68
CA VAL A 103 20.47 1.45 -11.43
C VAL A 103 21.78 1.00 -12.05
N PRO A 104 22.70 0.29 -11.35
CA PRO A 104 23.93 -0.20 -11.96
C PRO A 104 23.72 -1.19 -13.10
N LEU A 105 22.61 -1.93 -13.13
CA LEU A 105 22.32 -2.88 -14.20
C LEU A 105 22.11 -2.16 -15.53
N GLN A 106 21.54 -0.97 -15.50
CA GLN A 106 21.35 -0.11 -16.67
C GLN A 106 22.67 0.28 -17.33
N PHE A 107 23.76 0.40 -16.55
CA PHE A 107 25.08 0.85 -17.03
C PHE A 107 26.03 -0.30 -17.41
N ASN A 108 25.75 -1.53 -17.00
CA ASN A 108 26.61 -2.70 -17.19
C ASN A 108 26.52 -3.30 -18.60
N GLU A 109 25.49 -2.96 -19.37
CA GLU A 109 25.40 -3.36 -20.76
C GLU A 109 26.37 -2.52 -21.60
N PRO A 110 27.20 -3.15 -22.45
CA PRO A 110 28.01 -2.39 -23.39
C PRO A 110 27.07 -1.52 -24.20
N LEU A 111 27.35 -0.22 -24.27
CA LEU A 111 26.64 0.75 -25.11
C LEU A 111 26.61 0.19 -26.55
N ARG A 112 25.67 -0.69 -26.83
CA ARG A 112 25.25 -0.92 -28.21
C ARG A 112 24.87 0.45 -28.71
N ALA A 113 25.29 0.80 -29.92
CA ALA A 113 24.93 2.06 -30.56
C ALA A 113 23.46 2.30 -30.25
N GLN A 114 23.18 3.23 -29.31
CA GLN A 114 21.84 3.41 -28.73
C GLN A 114 20.90 3.62 -29.89
N ARG A 115 19.97 2.69 -30.07
CA ARG A 115 18.90 2.86 -31.04
C ARG A 115 18.12 4.08 -30.58
N ALA A 116 17.95 5.05 -31.45
CA ALA A 116 17.06 6.17 -31.18
C ALA A 116 15.67 5.82 -31.70
N PHE A 117 14.65 6.28 -31.01
CA PHE A 117 13.33 6.35 -31.64
C PHE A 117 13.42 7.24 -32.89
N GLY A 118 12.64 6.94 -33.92
CA GLY A 118 12.39 7.86 -35.02
C GLY A 118 11.80 9.20 -34.53
N THR A 119 11.75 10.20 -35.39
CA THR A 119 11.03 11.44 -35.05
C THR A 119 9.58 11.12 -34.67
N PRO A 120 9.06 11.67 -33.58
CA PRO A 120 7.65 11.46 -33.21
C PRO A 120 6.72 11.83 -34.37
N SER A 121 5.79 10.94 -34.69
CA SER A 121 4.80 11.16 -35.75
C SER A 121 3.86 12.31 -35.40
N ILE A 122 3.58 12.50 -34.11
CA ILE A 122 2.85 13.62 -33.55
C ILE A 122 3.67 14.21 -32.41
N ASN A 123 3.78 15.55 -32.39
CA ASN A 123 4.38 16.29 -31.31
C ASN A 123 3.74 17.69 -31.26
N VAL A 124 2.58 17.80 -30.61
CA VAL A 124 1.73 19.00 -30.61
C VAL A 124 1.48 19.54 -29.21
N ALA A 125 1.21 20.85 -29.11
CA ALA A 125 0.81 21.47 -27.87
C ALA A 125 -0.60 21.00 -27.47
N GLY A 126 -0.78 20.73 -26.18
CA GLY A 126 -2.06 20.41 -25.57
C GLY A 126 -2.74 21.64 -24.95
N SER A 127 -3.22 21.53 -23.73
CA SER A 127 -3.87 22.60 -22.99
C SER A 127 -2.86 23.59 -22.43
N THR A 128 -3.34 24.82 -22.23
CA THR A 128 -2.65 25.91 -21.52
C THR A 128 -3.29 26.21 -20.16
N SER A 129 -4.02 25.26 -19.60
CA SER A 129 -4.65 25.40 -18.28
C SER A 129 -3.63 25.81 -17.21
N GLN A 130 -4.02 26.72 -16.35
CA GLN A 130 -3.23 27.18 -15.21
C GLN A 130 -3.78 26.64 -13.87
N ALA A 131 -4.68 25.65 -13.90
CA ALA A 131 -5.09 24.97 -12.68
C ALA A 131 -3.87 24.39 -11.93
N SER A 132 -3.99 24.26 -10.63
CA SER A 132 -2.89 23.80 -9.78
C SER A 132 -3.34 22.54 -9.00
N PRO A 133 -2.88 21.36 -9.43
CA PRO A 133 -2.13 21.06 -10.65
C PRO A 133 -3.02 21.02 -11.91
N PRO A 134 -2.46 20.98 -13.14
CA PRO A 134 -3.26 20.86 -14.37
C PRO A 134 -3.71 19.41 -14.65
N ASP A 135 -3.05 18.41 -14.10
CA ASP A 135 -3.39 16.98 -14.16
C ASP A 135 -3.74 16.47 -15.57
N PRO A 136 -2.80 16.53 -16.50
CA PRO A 136 -3.07 16.06 -17.85
C PRO A 136 -3.21 14.54 -17.89
N THR A 137 -4.31 14.10 -18.47
CA THR A 137 -4.60 12.71 -18.80
C THR A 137 -5.03 12.64 -20.25
N GLY A 138 -4.98 11.48 -20.88
CA GLY A 138 -5.47 11.36 -22.25
C GLY A 138 -5.26 9.97 -22.82
N ASP A 139 -6.14 9.60 -23.75
CA ASP A 139 -6.08 8.32 -24.39
C ASP A 139 -6.31 8.42 -25.91
N VAL A 140 -5.96 7.34 -26.62
CA VAL A 140 -6.05 7.24 -28.06
C VAL A 140 -7.16 6.25 -28.46
N GLY A 141 -8.09 6.71 -29.29
CA GLY A 141 -9.12 5.86 -29.88
C GLY A 141 -8.82 5.52 -31.32
N THR A 142 -9.86 5.13 -32.07
CA THR A 142 -9.69 4.74 -33.48
C THR A 142 -9.33 5.91 -34.39
N SER A 143 -9.85 7.10 -34.11
CA SER A 143 -9.70 8.30 -34.98
C SER A 143 -9.18 9.53 -34.24
N HIS A 144 -9.30 9.55 -32.92
CA HIS A 144 -8.99 10.72 -32.11
C HIS A 144 -8.03 10.39 -30.97
N PHE A 145 -7.28 11.40 -30.52
CA PHE A 145 -6.68 11.46 -29.20
C PHE A 145 -7.49 12.47 -28.38
N VAL A 146 -7.88 12.09 -27.17
CA VAL A 146 -8.64 12.95 -26.26
C VAL A 146 -7.80 13.23 -25.04
N GLN A 147 -7.58 14.50 -24.76
CA GLN A 147 -6.89 14.97 -23.56
C GLN A 147 -7.90 15.56 -22.58
N GLY A 148 -7.76 15.24 -21.29
CA GLY A 148 -8.42 15.92 -20.17
C GLY A 148 -7.40 16.68 -19.32
N VAL A 149 -7.78 17.84 -18.80
CA VAL A 149 -6.99 18.60 -17.82
C VAL A 149 -7.92 19.27 -16.81
N ASN A 150 -7.39 19.63 -15.66
CA ASN A 150 -8.07 20.53 -14.73
C ASN A 150 -8.23 21.91 -15.39
N GLY A 151 -9.43 22.45 -15.37
CA GLY A 151 -9.78 23.71 -15.99
C GLY A 151 -10.36 24.73 -15.01
N SER A 152 -10.65 25.93 -15.48
CA SER A 152 -11.20 27.02 -14.67
C SER A 152 -12.66 26.84 -14.26
N GLY A 153 -13.32 25.76 -14.71
CA GLY A 153 -14.73 25.47 -14.42
C GLY A 153 -15.03 23.97 -14.53
N GLY A 154 -14.29 23.15 -13.78
CA GLY A 154 -14.27 21.71 -13.92
C GLY A 154 -13.23 21.25 -14.93
N SER A 155 -13.33 20.00 -15.37
CA SER A 155 -12.38 19.42 -16.31
C SER A 155 -12.57 19.96 -17.73
N GLU A 156 -11.47 20.38 -18.36
CA GLU A 156 -11.39 20.72 -19.77
C GLU A 156 -11.04 19.48 -20.58
N ILE A 157 -11.83 19.17 -21.63
CA ILE A 157 -11.60 18.13 -22.59
C ILE A 157 -11.17 18.73 -23.93
N ARG A 158 -10.11 18.18 -24.52
CA ARG A 158 -9.60 18.59 -25.83
C ARG A 158 -9.52 17.39 -26.75
N ILE A 159 -10.03 17.54 -27.96
CA ILE A 159 -10.07 16.49 -28.99
C ILE A 159 -9.08 16.84 -30.11
N TYR A 160 -8.27 15.87 -30.50
CA TYR A 160 -7.31 15.99 -31.58
C TYR A 160 -7.52 14.84 -32.57
N ARG A 161 -7.35 15.10 -33.88
CA ARG A 161 -7.34 14.01 -34.86
C ARG A 161 -6.03 13.24 -34.75
N LYS A 162 -6.16 11.92 -34.73
CA LYS A 162 -5.02 11.03 -34.65
C LYS A 162 -4.10 11.09 -35.89
N SER A 163 -4.68 11.34 -37.05
CA SER A 163 -3.96 11.33 -38.33
C SER A 163 -2.82 12.35 -38.46
N ASP A 164 -2.98 13.51 -37.85
CA ASP A 164 -2.07 14.64 -38.03
C ASP A 164 -1.86 15.51 -36.77
N GLY A 165 -2.49 15.13 -35.65
CA GLY A 165 -2.45 15.86 -34.39
C GLY A 165 -3.21 17.20 -34.42
N SER A 166 -4.03 17.46 -35.46
CA SER A 166 -4.78 18.72 -35.56
C SER A 166 -5.83 18.83 -34.45
N PHE A 167 -5.87 20.00 -33.81
CA PHE A 167 -6.88 20.32 -32.81
C PHE A 167 -8.26 20.40 -33.46
N VAL A 168 -9.24 19.65 -32.87
CA VAL A 168 -10.64 19.67 -33.31
C VAL A 168 -11.42 20.69 -32.49
N ARG A 169 -11.41 20.54 -31.16
CA ARG A 169 -12.14 21.42 -30.25
C ARG A 169 -11.83 21.16 -28.79
N SER A 170 -12.31 22.07 -27.93
CA SER A 170 -12.37 21.88 -26.46
C SER A 170 -13.78 22.15 -25.93
N PHE A 171 -14.08 21.56 -24.76
CA PHE A 171 -15.31 21.83 -23.98
C PHE A 171 -15.05 21.47 -22.52
N SER A 172 -15.88 21.95 -21.57
CA SER A 172 -15.81 21.48 -20.19
C SER A 172 -16.80 20.35 -19.94
N LEU A 173 -16.44 19.38 -19.09
CA LEU A 173 -17.38 18.32 -18.68
C LEU A 173 -18.62 18.88 -17.99
N VAL A 174 -18.47 19.98 -17.25
CA VAL A 174 -19.63 20.70 -16.67
C VAL A 174 -20.60 21.17 -17.76
N SER A 175 -20.10 21.66 -18.91
CA SER A 175 -20.96 22.05 -20.03
C SER A 175 -21.63 20.87 -20.74
N LEU A 176 -21.04 19.68 -20.70
CA LEU A 176 -21.64 18.45 -21.18
C LEU A 176 -22.61 17.84 -20.15
N GLY A 177 -22.28 17.95 -18.84
CA GLY A 177 -23.02 17.28 -17.78
C GLY A 177 -24.22 18.01 -17.18
N GLY A 178 -24.23 19.28 -17.13
CA GLY A 178 -25.31 20.26 -16.89
C GLY A 178 -26.12 20.19 -15.60
N THR A 179 -26.25 19.08 -14.88
CA THR A 179 -27.20 18.94 -13.75
C THR A 179 -26.67 18.11 -12.57
N GLY A 180 -27.23 18.30 -11.38
CA GLY A 180 -26.86 17.54 -10.18
C GLY A 180 -25.44 17.82 -9.69
N ALA A 181 -24.82 16.86 -9.01
CA ALA A 181 -23.46 16.99 -8.48
C ALA A 181 -22.42 17.25 -9.60
N CYS A 182 -22.66 16.74 -10.81
CA CYS A 182 -21.80 16.90 -11.97
C CYS A 182 -21.90 18.29 -12.65
N ALA A 183 -22.81 19.17 -12.20
CA ALA A 183 -22.86 20.56 -12.63
C ALA A 183 -21.79 21.45 -11.97
N THR A 184 -21.12 20.94 -10.96
CA THR A 184 -20.04 21.58 -10.22
C THR A 184 -18.81 20.69 -10.17
N GLY A 185 -18.36 20.22 -11.33
CA GLY A 185 -17.12 19.47 -11.46
C GLY A 185 -15.93 20.25 -10.91
N LEU A 186 -15.05 19.57 -10.18
CA LEU A 186 -13.89 20.17 -9.56
C LEU A 186 -12.60 19.89 -10.34
N GLY A 187 -12.46 18.67 -10.85
CA GLY A 187 -11.27 18.32 -11.63
C GLY A 187 -10.95 16.83 -11.60
N ASP A 188 -9.65 16.52 -11.67
CA ASP A 188 -9.04 15.19 -11.76
C ASP A 188 -9.69 14.33 -12.87
N PRO A 189 -9.69 14.83 -14.12
CA PRO A 189 -10.25 14.04 -15.21
C PRO A 189 -9.40 12.80 -15.46
N ILE A 190 -10.08 11.68 -15.69
CA ILE A 190 -9.46 10.50 -16.28
C ILE A 190 -10.15 10.23 -17.61
N ILE A 191 -9.33 10.10 -18.64
CA ILE A 191 -9.78 9.76 -19.98
C ILE A 191 -9.29 8.36 -20.30
N VAL A 192 -10.21 7.46 -20.61
CA VAL A 192 -9.88 6.13 -21.12
C VAL A 192 -10.71 5.81 -22.34
N PHE A 193 -10.10 5.11 -23.28
CA PHE A 193 -10.79 4.53 -24.41
C PHE A 193 -11.05 3.05 -24.12
N ASP A 194 -12.32 2.69 -24.06
CA ASP A 194 -12.72 1.30 -23.92
C ASP A 194 -12.56 0.58 -25.26
N GLU A 195 -11.39 -0.01 -25.49
CA GLU A 195 -11.04 -0.71 -26.73
C GLU A 195 -11.94 -1.91 -27.01
N LEU A 196 -12.45 -2.58 -25.96
CA LEU A 196 -13.32 -3.74 -26.07
C LEU A 196 -14.71 -3.37 -26.60
N ALA A 197 -15.11 -2.11 -26.42
CA ALA A 197 -16.42 -1.62 -26.85
C ALA A 197 -16.35 -0.52 -27.93
N ASN A 198 -15.16 0.03 -28.20
CA ASN A 198 -14.93 1.24 -29.01
C ASN A 198 -15.76 2.41 -28.47
N ARG A 199 -15.53 2.79 -27.19
CA ARG A 199 -16.25 3.85 -26.49
C ARG A 199 -15.29 4.73 -25.72
N TRP A 200 -15.60 6.02 -25.67
CA TRP A 200 -14.94 6.96 -24.79
C TRP A 200 -15.57 6.93 -23.40
N VAL A 201 -14.72 6.93 -22.38
CA VAL A 201 -15.09 7.13 -20.98
C VAL A 201 -14.37 8.36 -20.47
N LEU A 202 -15.13 9.42 -20.21
CA LEU A 202 -14.64 10.67 -19.67
C LEU A 202 -15.10 10.78 -18.23
N THR A 203 -14.24 11.20 -17.32
CA THR A 203 -14.57 11.27 -15.91
C THR A 203 -14.06 12.55 -15.26
N GLU A 204 -14.71 12.95 -14.20
CA GLU A 204 -14.24 13.94 -13.23
C GLU A 204 -14.86 13.67 -11.87
N PHE A 205 -14.32 14.20 -10.79
CA PHE A 205 -15.04 14.22 -9.54
C PHE A 205 -15.88 15.53 -9.39
N SER A 206 -16.98 15.44 -8.66
CA SER A 206 -17.76 16.61 -8.25
C SER A 206 -16.99 17.41 -7.17
N ASN A 207 -17.54 18.52 -6.74
CA ASN A 207 -16.99 19.22 -5.58
C ASN A 207 -17.02 18.33 -4.31
N GLN A 208 -16.26 18.73 -3.29
CA GLN A 208 -16.12 17.96 -2.05
C GLN A 208 -17.45 17.64 -1.35
N ALA A 209 -18.43 18.56 -1.40
CA ALA A 209 -19.74 18.34 -0.82
C ALA A 209 -20.54 17.29 -1.60
N GLY A 210 -20.39 17.21 -2.93
CA GLY A 210 -21.05 16.25 -3.79
C GLY A 210 -20.48 14.83 -3.69
N ARG A 211 -19.20 14.68 -3.36
CA ARG A 211 -18.49 13.40 -3.16
C ARG A 211 -18.80 12.37 -4.25
N SER A 212 -18.90 12.79 -5.50
CA SER A 212 -19.36 11.94 -6.59
C SER A 212 -18.33 11.84 -7.68
N LEU A 213 -18.25 10.65 -8.31
CA LEU A 213 -17.59 10.44 -9.58
C LEU A 213 -18.62 10.63 -10.69
N CYS A 214 -18.33 11.55 -11.60
CA CYS A 214 -19.10 11.84 -12.80
C CYS A 214 -18.49 11.09 -13.97
N VAL A 215 -19.23 10.14 -14.54
CA VAL A 215 -18.72 9.26 -15.60
C VAL A 215 -19.60 9.37 -16.82
N TYR A 216 -18.98 9.68 -17.95
CA TYR A 216 -19.65 9.88 -19.24
C TYR A 216 -19.19 8.79 -20.20
N VAL A 217 -20.07 7.95 -20.70
CA VAL A 217 -19.79 6.90 -21.66
C VAL A 217 -20.41 7.26 -23.01
N SER A 218 -19.61 7.31 -24.07
CA SER A 218 -20.11 7.61 -25.42
C SER A 218 -20.80 6.41 -26.06
N ASP A 219 -21.69 6.66 -27.01
CA ASP A 219 -22.29 5.61 -27.88
C ASP A 219 -21.46 5.32 -29.15
N THR A 220 -20.38 6.09 -29.37
CA THR A 220 -19.52 5.98 -30.54
C THR A 220 -18.08 6.35 -30.20
N ASP A 221 -17.12 5.87 -30.98
CA ASP A 221 -15.71 6.26 -30.98
C ASP A 221 -15.45 7.55 -31.77
N ASN A 222 -16.33 7.88 -32.73
CA ASN A 222 -16.19 9.05 -33.61
C ASN A 222 -16.83 10.30 -32.98
N LEU A 223 -16.00 11.15 -32.38
CA LEU A 223 -16.44 12.39 -31.72
C LEU A 223 -16.71 13.54 -32.71
N GLU A 224 -16.47 13.37 -34.01
CA GLU A 224 -16.89 14.28 -35.09
C GLU A 224 -18.20 13.83 -35.75
N ALA A 225 -18.89 12.81 -35.23
CA ALA A 225 -20.20 12.40 -35.71
C ALA A 225 -21.23 13.54 -35.54
N ALA A 226 -22.23 13.61 -36.42
CA ALA A 226 -23.29 14.62 -36.40
C ALA A 226 -24.08 14.64 -35.08
N THR A 227 -24.15 13.51 -34.39
CA THR A 227 -24.70 13.38 -33.03
C THR A 227 -23.92 12.32 -32.29
N VAL A 228 -23.47 12.64 -31.08
CA VAL A 228 -22.87 11.73 -30.11
C VAL A 228 -23.83 11.63 -28.93
N THR A 229 -24.15 10.42 -28.51
CA THR A 229 -24.93 10.19 -27.30
C THR A 229 -23.98 9.88 -26.16
N TRP A 230 -24.11 10.59 -25.08
CA TRP A 230 -23.40 10.35 -23.83
C TRP A 230 -24.35 9.83 -22.78
N TYR A 231 -23.96 8.74 -22.11
CA TYR A 231 -24.63 8.23 -20.92
C TYR A 231 -23.86 8.73 -19.71
N LYS A 232 -24.40 9.76 -19.04
CA LYS A 232 -23.79 10.34 -17.85
C LYS A 232 -24.28 9.64 -16.60
N TYR A 233 -23.38 9.12 -15.83
CA TYR A 233 -23.63 8.51 -14.51
C TYR A 233 -23.05 9.36 -13.41
N THR A 234 -23.75 9.39 -12.26
CA THR A 234 -23.29 10.04 -11.03
C THR A 234 -23.21 8.99 -9.93
N PHE A 235 -22.01 8.66 -9.51
CA PHE A 235 -21.76 7.70 -8.45
C PHE A 235 -21.33 8.43 -7.19
N THR A 236 -22.20 8.47 -6.17
CA THR A 236 -21.93 9.15 -4.90
C THR A 236 -21.21 8.20 -3.94
N MET A 237 -20.04 8.62 -3.48
CA MET A 237 -19.15 7.83 -2.61
C MET A 237 -19.42 8.16 -1.13
N PRO A 238 -19.05 7.25 -0.19
CA PRO A 238 -19.15 7.50 1.25
C PRO A 238 -18.35 8.72 1.71
N ALA A 239 -17.17 8.95 1.13
CA ALA A 239 -16.34 10.12 1.34
C ALA A 239 -15.84 10.68 -0.01
N PHE A 240 -15.10 11.79 0.00
CA PHE A 240 -14.59 12.40 -1.22
C PHE A 240 -13.54 11.48 -1.86
N PRO A 241 -13.74 11.04 -3.12
CA PRO A 241 -12.87 10.09 -3.82
C PRO A 241 -11.73 10.85 -4.54
N ASP A 242 -10.79 11.37 -3.77
CA ASP A 242 -9.62 12.08 -4.26
C ASP A 242 -8.72 11.16 -5.10
N TYR A 243 -8.04 11.71 -6.09
CA TYR A 243 -7.05 11.01 -6.91
C TYR A 243 -7.58 9.70 -7.52
N PRO A 244 -8.70 9.70 -8.27
CA PRO A 244 -9.25 8.47 -8.84
C PRO A 244 -8.39 7.95 -9.98
N LYS A 245 -8.23 6.61 -10.06
CA LYS A 245 -7.63 5.91 -11.20
C LYS A 245 -8.65 4.91 -11.75
N TYR A 246 -8.83 4.90 -13.06
CA TYR A 246 -9.78 4.01 -13.73
C TYR A 246 -9.06 2.94 -14.54
N GLY A 247 -9.68 1.77 -14.63
CA GLY A 247 -9.25 0.71 -15.52
C GLY A 247 -10.45 0.06 -16.21
N VAL A 248 -10.32 -0.17 -17.51
CA VAL A 248 -11.27 -0.92 -18.32
C VAL A 248 -10.98 -2.40 -18.18
N TRP A 249 -12.00 -3.18 -17.86
CA TRP A 249 -11.93 -4.63 -17.82
C TRP A 249 -13.15 -5.23 -18.51
N SER A 250 -13.13 -6.53 -18.78
CA SER A 250 -14.22 -7.18 -19.54
C SER A 250 -15.59 -7.11 -18.83
N ASP A 251 -15.61 -7.11 -17.51
CA ASP A 251 -16.82 -7.17 -16.68
C ASP A 251 -17.17 -5.86 -15.98
N ALA A 252 -16.21 -4.97 -15.73
CA ALA A 252 -16.42 -3.74 -14.98
C ALA A 252 -15.52 -2.59 -15.44
N TYR A 253 -15.89 -1.36 -15.10
CA TYR A 253 -14.95 -0.26 -14.93
C TYR A 253 -14.50 -0.27 -13.46
N TYR A 254 -13.22 -0.50 -13.24
CA TYR A 254 -12.63 -0.53 -11.90
C TYR A 254 -12.03 0.81 -11.52
N VAL A 255 -12.17 1.19 -10.24
CA VAL A 255 -11.66 2.47 -9.75
C VAL A 255 -10.96 2.28 -8.42
N GLY A 256 -9.74 2.81 -8.33
CA GLY A 256 -9.05 3.06 -7.05
C GLY A 256 -9.08 4.55 -6.73
N ALA A 257 -9.15 4.91 -5.45
CA ALA A 257 -9.12 6.30 -5.01
C ALA A 257 -8.50 6.46 -3.63
N ASN A 258 -7.95 7.64 -3.36
CA ASN A 258 -7.56 8.08 -2.02
C ASN A 258 -8.77 8.69 -1.33
N GLU A 259 -9.69 7.84 -0.83
CA GLU A 259 -10.92 8.28 -0.20
C GLU A 259 -10.62 8.86 1.19
N GLY A 260 -11.10 10.07 1.45
CA GLY A 260 -11.00 10.73 2.76
C GLY A 260 -11.77 9.98 3.85
N GLY A 261 -11.36 10.14 5.12
CA GLY A 261 -12.01 9.55 6.29
C GLY A 261 -11.05 8.79 7.21
N THR A 262 -11.48 8.50 8.43
CA THR A 262 -10.66 7.89 9.49
C THR A 262 -10.68 6.36 9.49
N SER A 263 -11.20 5.71 8.45
CA SER A 263 -11.49 4.26 8.49
C SER A 263 -10.26 3.34 8.49
N GLY A 264 -9.06 3.85 8.22
CA GLY A 264 -7.87 3.01 8.06
C GLY A 264 -7.98 1.99 6.92
N GLN A 265 -8.84 2.26 5.92
CA GLN A 265 -9.17 1.38 4.81
C GLN A 265 -9.13 2.15 3.48
N ARG A 266 -8.68 1.50 2.41
CA ARG A 266 -8.70 2.05 1.05
C ARG A 266 -9.74 1.36 0.19
N PRO A 267 -10.56 2.11 -0.56
CA PRO A 267 -11.61 1.56 -1.38
C PRO A 267 -11.09 1.05 -2.73
N LEU A 268 -11.71 -0.01 -3.18
CA LEU A 268 -11.70 -0.49 -4.56
C LEU A 268 -13.15 -0.51 -5.02
N TYR A 269 -13.43 0.13 -6.14
CA TYR A 269 -14.77 0.23 -6.69
C TYR A 269 -14.90 -0.57 -7.98
N ALA A 270 -16.08 -1.13 -8.20
CA ALA A 270 -16.48 -1.75 -9.47
C ALA A 270 -17.81 -1.16 -9.94
N MET A 271 -17.86 -0.69 -11.17
CA MET A 271 -19.04 -0.15 -11.84
C MET A 271 -19.51 -1.12 -12.94
N ASP A 272 -20.83 -1.36 -13.04
CA ASP A 272 -21.42 -2.30 -14.00
C ASP A 272 -21.25 -1.79 -15.44
N ARG A 273 -20.11 -2.14 -16.06
CA ARG A 273 -19.75 -1.72 -17.41
C ARG A 273 -20.80 -2.08 -18.45
N ALA A 274 -21.37 -3.28 -18.37
CA ALA A 274 -22.36 -3.74 -19.36
C ALA A 274 -23.62 -2.87 -19.34
N LYS A 275 -24.06 -2.46 -18.17
CA LYS A 275 -25.20 -1.54 -18.02
C LYS A 275 -24.85 -0.13 -18.49
N MET A 276 -23.65 0.34 -18.16
CA MET A 276 -23.19 1.67 -18.55
C MET A 276 -23.07 1.82 -20.06
N LEU A 277 -22.51 0.82 -20.75
CA LEU A 277 -22.44 0.80 -22.21
C LEU A 277 -23.82 0.77 -22.88
N ALA A 278 -24.80 0.14 -22.24
CA ALA A 278 -26.17 0.05 -22.73
C ALA A 278 -27.04 1.27 -22.38
N GLY A 279 -26.54 2.26 -21.65
CA GLY A 279 -27.33 3.40 -21.16
C GLY A 279 -28.43 2.98 -20.20
N LEU A 280 -28.23 1.93 -19.40
CA LEU A 280 -29.17 1.39 -18.42
C LEU A 280 -28.76 1.76 -16.99
N PRO A 281 -29.68 1.71 -16.03
CA PRO A 281 -29.33 1.91 -14.63
C PRO A 281 -28.21 0.97 -14.20
N ALA A 282 -27.08 1.52 -13.75
CA ALA A 282 -25.88 0.79 -13.42
C ALA A 282 -25.64 0.77 -11.91
N THR A 283 -25.36 -0.41 -11.36
CA THR A 283 -24.97 -0.59 -9.95
C THR A 283 -23.48 -0.41 -9.78
N PHE A 284 -23.06 -0.03 -8.56
CA PHE A 284 -21.66 0.03 -8.21
C PHE A 284 -21.41 -0.50 -6.80
N GLN A 285 -20.27 -1.12 -6.64
CA GLN A 285 -19.88 -1.83 -5.43
C GLN A 285 -18.55 -1.29 -4.90
N ARG A 286 -18.39 -1.38 -3.57
CA ARG A 286 -17.19 -1.02 -2.85
C ARG A 286 -16.71 -2.21 -2.03
N ILE A 287 -15.42 -2.49 -2.09
CA ILE A 287 -14.71 -3.37 -1.18
C ILE A 287 -13.45 -2.66 -0.71
N THR A 288 -12.98 -2.95 0.50
CA THR A 288 -11.85 -2.20 1.07
C THR A 288 -10.67 -3.10 1.40
N ILE A 289 -9.48 -2.52 1.32
CA ILE A 289 -8.22 -3.11 1.78
C ILE A 289 -7.63 -2.27 2.91
N PRO A 290 -6.81 -2.87 3.81
CA PRO A 290 -6.14 -2.12 4.86
C PRO A 290 -5.17 -1.07 4.29
N ASN A 291 -5.05 0.07 4.99
CA ASN A 291 -3.98 1.03 4.74
C ASN A 291 -2.61 0.41 5.00
N LEU A 292 -1.59 0.92 4.33
CA LEU A 292 -0.21 0.81 4.78
C LEU A 292 0.09 1.96 5.75
N THR A 293 0.95 1.72 6.73
CA THR A 293 1.47 2.78 7.61
C THR A 293 2.55 3.57 6.88
N GLY A 294 2.84 4.79 7.31
CA GLY A 294 3.93 5.60 6.78
C GLY A 294 3.54 6.68 5.79
N PHE A 295 2.66 6.40 4.83
CA PHE A 295 2.22 7.38 3.86
C PHE A 295 0.93 8.10 4.27
N GLY A 296 0.87 9.42 3.98
CA GLY A 296 -0.34 10.22 4.14
C GLY A 296 -1.30 10.14 2.95
N PHE A 297 -0.83 9.66 1.80
CA PHE A 297 -1.58 9.54 0.56
C PHE A 297 -1.46 8.12 0.04
N GLN A 298 -2.55 7.41 -0.18
CA GLN A 298 -2.50 5.99 -0.56
C GLN A 298 -3.64 5.64 -1.48
N MET A 299 -3.34 4.86 -2.50
CA MET A 299 -4.33 4.26 -3.37
C MET A 299 -3.82 2.93 -3.96
N THR A 300 -4.70 2.26 -4.70
CA THR A 300 -4.38 1.04 -5.43
C THR A 300 -4.77 1.26 -6.89
N THR A 301 -3.83 1.13 -7.81
CA THR A 301 -4.06 1.37 -9.23
C THR A 301 -4.74 0.17 -9.86
N PRO A 302 -5.91 0.30 -10.50
CA PRO A 302 -6.53 -0.76 -11.26
C PRO A 302 -5.77 -1.03 -12.56
N ALA A 303 -5.75 -2.31 -12.98
CA ALA A 303 -5.26 -2.65 -14.31
C ALA A 303 -6.23 -2.14 -15.37
N ASP A 304 -5.67 -1.60 -16.44
CA ASP A 304 -6.38 -1.06 -17.56
C ASP A 304 -6.03 -1.82 -18.85
N HIS A 305 -7.03 -2.27 -19.55
CA HIS A 305 -6.88 -3.03 -20.79
C HIS A 305 -6.30 -2.13 -21.89
N ASP A 306 -5.20 -2.57 -22.49
CA ASP A 306 -4.47 -1.85 -23.54
C ASP A 306 -4.03 -2.86 -24.62
N GLY A 307 -4.91 -3.14 -25.61
CA GLY A 307 -4.64 -4.08 -26.67
C GLY A 307 -5.90 -4.71 -27.29
N ARG A 308 -5.71 -5.48 -28.36
CA ARG A 308 -6.83 -6.03 -29.17
C ARG A 308 -7.51 -7.23 -28.51
N ASP A 309 -6.74 -8.05 -27.78
CA ASP A 309 -7.24 -9.30 -27.22
C ASP A 309 -7.73 -9.09 -25.78
N ALA A 310 -9.03 -9.33 -25.58
CA ALA A 310 -9.65 -9.22 -24.26
C ALA A 310 -8.95 -10.12 -23.22
N PRO A 311 -9.04 -9.77 -21.94
CA PRO A 311 -8.66 -10.68 -20.86
C PRO A 311 -9.37 -12.03 -21.02
N PRO A 312 -8.73 -13.16 -20.69
CA PRO A 312 -9.36 -14.49 -20.80
C PRO A 312 -10.68 -14.53 -20.02
N ALA A 313 -11.64 -15.33 -20.55
CA ALA A 313 -12.94 -15.46 -19.89
C ALA A 313 -12.80 -15.87 -18.42
N GLY A 314 -13.45 -15.14 -17.52
CA GLY A 314 -13.37 -15.33 -16.09
C GLY A 314 -12.12 -14.73 -15.41
N ALA A 315 -11.29 -13.98 -16.15
CA ALA A 315 -10.20 -13.22 -15.56
C ALA A 315 -10.75 -12.14 -14.61
N ARG A 316 -10.25 -12.12 -13.38
CA ARG A 316 -10.67 -11.18 -12.35
C ARG A 316 -10.05 -9.82 -12.61
N GLY A 317 -10.73 -8.74 -12.20
CA GLY A 317 -10.16 -7.39 -12.17
C GLY A 317 -8.93 -7.34 -11.25
N ILE A 318 -7.94 -6.57 -11.63
CA ILE A 318 -6.64 -6.52 -10.93
C ILE A 318 -6.44 -5.13 -10.38
N PHE A 319 -5.92 -5.06 -9.15
CA PHE A 319 -5.46 -3.84 -8.50
C PHE A 319 -4.07 -4.07 -7.95
N LEU A 320 -3.22 -3.06 -8.04
CA LEU A 320 -1.82 -3.16 -7.62
C LEU A 320 -1.41 -1.93 -6.81
N ARG A 321 -0.59 -2.14 -5.78
CA ARG A 321 0.17 -1.09 -5.10
C ARG A 321 1.59 -1.60 -4.82
N HIS A 322 2.53 -0.68 -4.70
CA HIS A 322 3.87 -1.02 -4.20
C HIS A 322 3.90 -1.00 -2.66
N ARG A 323 4.90 -1.64 -2.12
CA ARG A 323 5.17 -1.69 -0.69
C ARG A 323 6.68 -1.71 -0.46
N ASP A 324 7.23 -0.56 -0.10
CA ASP A 324 8.52 -0.35 0.51
C ASP A 324 8.38 -0.78 1.98
N ASP A 325 8.99 -1.89 2.40
CA ASP A 325 8.64 -2.52 3.68
C ASP A 325 9.26 -1.80 4.88
N GLU A 326 10.33 -1.03 4.69
CA GLU A 326 10.90 -0.13 5.66
C GLU A 326 9.99 1.08 5.93
N SER A 327 9.53 1.71 4.88
CA SER A 327 8.69 2.92 4.95
C SER A 327 7.28 2.62 5.43
N HIS A 328 6.73 1.49 5.04
CA HIS A 328 5.38 1.09 5.39
C HIS A 328 5.27 0.36 6.73
N ASN A 329 6.37 0.15 7.45
CA ASN A 329 6.45 -0.48 8.76
C ASN A 329 5.59 -1.75 8.89
N ALA A 330 5.62 -2.58 7.88
CA ALA A 330 4.71 -3.70 7.73
C ALA A 330 5.28 -5.05 8.17
N GLY A 331 6.30 -5.04 8.98
CA GLY A 331 6.66 -6.19 9.82
C GLY A 331 7.85 -7.03 9.40
N SER A 332 8.49 -6.78 8.27
CA SER A 332 9.78 -7.39 7.96
C SER A 332 10.65 -6.37 7.23
N ASN A 333 11.46 -5.64 7.94
CA ASN A 333 12.54 -4.87 7.34
C ASN A 333 13.52 -5.85 6.67
N ASN A 334 13.29 -6.19 5.43
CA ASN A 334 14.23 -6.97 4.65
C ASN A 334 15.01 -6.04 3.71
N PRO A 335 16.23 -5.62 4.07
CA PRO A 335 16.99 -4.59 3.34
C PRO A 335 17.44 -5.01 1.93
N THR A 336 16.88 -6.05 1.37
CA THR A 336 17.23 -6.59 0.05
C THR A 336 16.02 -6.89 -0.81
N GLN A 337 14.80 -6.63 -0.32
CA GLN A 337 13.60 -7.08 -1.01
C GLN A 337 12.34 -6.34 -0.56
N ASP A 338 11.69 -5.71 -1.50
CA ASP A 338 10.37 -5.13 -1.38
C ASP A 338 9.29 -5.93 -2.10
N PHE A 339 8.07 -5.36 -2.19
CA PHE A 339 6.94 -6.07 -2.74
C PHE A 339 6.06 -5.23 -3.67
N LEU A 340 5.48 -5.90 -4.66
CA LEU A 340 4.24 -5.48 -5.28
C LEU A 340 3.09 -6.28 -4.66
N GLU A 341 2.06 -5.60 -4.18
CA GLU A 341 0.86 -6.22 -3.62
C GLU A 341 -0.27 -6.21 -4.66
N LEU A 342 -0.55 -7.40 -5.21
CA LEU A 342 -1.56 -7.60 -6.24
C LEU A 342 -2.85 -8.16 -5.62
N TYR A 343 -3.97 -7.54 -5.95
CA TYR A 343 -5.32 -7.94 -5.55
C TYR A 343 -6.13 -8.33 -6.77
N GLN A 344 -6.97 -9.37 -6.65
CA GLN A 344 -7.85 -9.85 -7.70
C GLN A 344 -9.31 -9.78 -7.25
N LEU A 345 -10.14 -9.03 -7.97
CA LEU A 345 -11.55 -8.82 -7.68
C LEU A 345 -12.42 -9.61 -8.67
N ALA A 346 -13.18 -10.56 -8.15
CA ALA A 346 -14.28 -11.21 -8.88
C ALA A 346 -15.58 -10.52 -8.47
N VAL A 347 -16.17 -9.72 -9.36
CA VAL A 347 -17.38 -8.96 -9.07
C VAL A 347 -18.63 -9.73 -9.49
N ASP A 348 -19.68 -9.69 -8.65
CA ASP A 348 -21.03 -10.16 -8.96
C ASP A 348 -22.01 -9.01 -8.72
N PHE A 349 -22.44 -8.35 -9.80
CA PHE A 349 -23.40 -7.24 -9.76
C PHE A 349 -24.83 -7.68 -9.44
N THR A 350 -25.13 -8.97 -9.57
CA THR A 350 -26.45 -9.53 -9.25
C THR A 350 -26.58 -9.86 -7.77
N THR A 351 -25.53 -10.45 -7.20
CA THR A 351 -25.48 -10.89 -5.81
C THR A 351 -24.17 -10.39 -5.16
N PRO A 352 -24.14 -9.17 -4.63
CA PRO A 352 -22.91 -8.56 -4.09
C PRO A 352 -22.24 -9.38 -2.98
N ALA A 353 -22.99 -10.24 -2.30
CA ALA A 353 -22.44 -11.19 -1.32
C ALA A 353 -21.45 -12.20 -1.94
N ASN A 354 -21.54 -12.45 -3.25
CA ASN A 354 -20.63 -13.34 -3.97
C ASN A 354 -19.36 -12.62 -4.46
N THR A 355 -19.37 -11.29 -4.52
CA THR A 355 -18.17 -10.52 -4.87
C THR A 355 -17.03 -10.88 -3.94
N ALA A 356 -15.86 -11.21 -4.49
CA ALA A 356 -14.73 -11.70 -3.71
C ALA A 356 -13.43 -11.03 -4.14
N LEU A 357 -12.72 -10.48 -3.17
CA LEU A 357 -11.38 -9.93 -3.32
C LEU A 357 -10.36 -10.92 -2.74
N THR A 358 -9.44 -11.37 -3.59
CA THR A 358 -8.32 -12.23 -3.20
C THR A 358 -7.03 -11.41 -3.17
N GLY A 359 -6.26 -11.50 -2.12
CA GLY A 359 -4.99 -10.78 -1.97
C GLY A 359 -4.80 -10.14 -0.58
N PRO A 360 -3.61 -9.50 -0.37
CA PRO A 360 -2.60 -9.31 -1.38
C PRO A 360 -1.87 -10.62 -1.76
N LEU A 361 -1.60 -10.80 -3.06
CA LEU A 361 -0.50 -11.64 -3.51
C LEU A 361 0.74 -10.76 -3.47
N GLN A 362 1.67 -11.06 -2.59
CA GLN A 362 2.95 -10.37 -2.49
C GLN A 362 3.90 -10.93 -3.55
N ILE A 363 4.31 -10.09 -4.49
CA ILE A 363 5.29 -10.41 -5.53
C ILE A 363 6.58 -9.71 -5.14
N PRO A 364 7.63 -10.48 -4.78
CA PRO A 364 8.92 -9.90 -4.42
C PRO A 364 9.54 -9.15 -5.60
N ILE A 365 10.06 -7.95 -5.31
CA ILE A 365 10.86 -7.11 -6.21
C ILE A 365 12.16 -6.73 -5.50
N ALA A 366 13.13 -6.21 -6.24
CA ALA A 366 14.36 -5.69 -5.66
C ALA A 366 14.05 -4.48 -4.77
N GLU A 367 14.89 -4.30 -3.76
CA GLU A 367 14.86 -3.16 -2.84
C GLU A 367 14.75 -1.81 -3.56
N PHE A 368 13.91 -0.90 -3.03
CA PHE A 368 13.81 0.48 -3.52
C PHE A 368 13.44 1.42 -2.36
N SER A 369 13.76 2.68 -2.48
CA SER A 369 13.36 3.70 -1.50
C SER A 369 12.27 4.61 -2.06
N SER A 370 11.14 4.68 -1.37
CA SER A 370 10.08 5.67 -1.62
C SER A 370 10.26 6.97 -0.83
N ASN A 371 11.37 7.10 -0.10
CA ASN A 371 11.67 8.27 0.72
C ASN A 371 12.29 9.39 -0.14
N LEU A 372 11.46 10.32 -0.59
CA LEU A 372 11.87 11.51 -1.36
C LEU A 372 11.52 12.76 -0.55
N ASN A 373 12.51 13.39 0.09
CA ASN A 373 12.36 14.48 1.04
C ASN A 373 11.38 14.15 2.19
N GLY A 374 11.46 12.91 2.69
CA GLY A 374 10.53 12.35 3.67
C GLY A 374 9.28 11.73 3.03
N LEU A 375 8.49 11.00 3.84
CA LEU A 375 7.31 10.25 3.36
C LEU A 375 6.06 11.11 3.18
N THR A 376 6.07 12.36 3.61
CA THR A 376 4.89 13.24 3.62
C THR A 376 5.13 14.59 2.95
N ALA A 377 6.35 14.86 2.48
CA ALA A 377 6.66 16.07 1.75
C ALA A 377 6.24 15.92 0.28
N PHE A 378 5.62 16.97 -0.26
CA PHE A 378 5.19 17.05 -1.66
C PHE A 378 6.09 18.03 -2.44
N ASN A 379 7.40 18.08 -2.12
CA ASN A 379 8.35 18.99 -2.73
C ASN A 379 9.77 18.41 -2.66
N ALA A 380 10.11 17.48 -3.55
CA ALA A 380 11.42 16.84 -3.60
C ALA A 380 12.34 17.42 -4.70
N PHE A 381 11.86 17.63 -5.92
CA PHE A 381 12.70 17.84 -7.09
C PHE A 381 13.03 19.33 -7.36
N PRO A 382 14.31 19.73 -7.25
CA PRO A 382 14.71 21.14 -7.35
C PRO A 382 14.72 21.63 -8.80
N GLN A 383 14.12 22.80 -9.03
CA GLN A 383 14.15 23.51 -10.30
C GLN A 383 15.37 24.47 -10.38
N PRO A 384 15.74 24.97 -11.57
CA PRO A 384 16.83 25.96 -11.75
C PRO A 384 16.72 27.23 -10.91
N GLY A 385 15.51 27.62 -10.51
CA GLY A 385 15.29 28.79 -9.67
C GLY A 385 13.83 28.92 -9.30
N GLY A 386 13.33 28.04 -8.43
CA GLY A 386 11.92 27.99 -8.05
C GLY A 386 11.72 27.09 -6.86
N GLN A 387 10.45 26.83 -6.55
CA GLN A 387 10.10 25.84 -5.53
C GLN A 387 10.44 24.44 -6.06
N LYS A 388 10.69 23.50 -5.16
CA LYS A 388 10.82 22.07 -5.49
C LYS A 388 9.48 21.51 -5.96
N LEU A 389 9.52 20.58 -6.90
CA LEU A 389 8.32 19.94 -7.47
C LEU A 389 7.94 18.68 -6.69
N ASP A 390 6.65 18.35 -6.74
CA ASP A 390 6.04 17.17 -6.11
C ASP A 390 6.51 15.88 -6.79
N PRO A 391 7.03 14.90 -6.02
CA PRO A 391 7.45 13.61 -6.56
C PRO A 391 6.30 12.64 -6.78
N LEU A 392 5.18 12.76 -6.04
CA LEU A 392 4.05 11.82 -5.99
C LEU A 392 4.47 10.34 -5.90
N ARG A 393 5.13 9.96 -4.83
CA ARG A 393 5.82 8.68 -4.64
C ARG A 393 4.93 7.51 -4.17
N GLU A 394 3.70 7.80 -3.70
CA GLU A 394 2.86 6.81 -3.03
C GLU A 394 2.18 5.80 -3.96
N PRO A 395 1.78 6.14 -5.19
CA PRO A 395 1.06 5.20 -6.06
C PRO A 395 1.97 4.50 -7.07
N VAL A 396 1.51 3.35 -7.55
CA VAL A 396 1.85 2.90 -8.90
C VAL A 396 1.19 3.88 -9.87
N MET A 397 1.99 4.46 -10.77
CA MET A 397 1.57 5.54 -11.66
C MET A 397 0.45 5.14 -12.62
N ASN A 398 -0.21 6.10 -13.21
CA ASN A 398 -1.21 5.93 -14.25
C ASN A 398 -0.50 5.61 -15.58
N ARG A 399 -0.80 4.55 -16.30
CA ARG A 399 -1.73 3.44 -16.12
C ARG A 399 -0.95 2.19 -15.68
N LEU A 400 -1.61 1.24 -15.00
CA LEU A 400 -1.15 -0.15 -14.93
C LEU A 400 -1.66 -0.83 -16.22
N ALA A 401 -0.85 -0.84 -17.28
CA ALA A 401 -1.28 -1.29 -18.58
C ALA A 401 -1.27 -2.82 -18.68
N TYR A 402 -2.43 -3.40 -19.05
CA TYR A 402 -2.63 -4.83 -19.24
C TYR A 402 -2.69 -5.18 -20.71
N ARG A 403 -2.01 -6.26 -21.10
CA ARG A 403 -2.09 -6.81 -22.46
C ARG A 403 -2.15 -8.34 -22.47
N ASN A 404 -3.02 -8.89 -23.31
CA ASN A 404 -3.11 -10.32 -23.57
C ASN A 404 -2.40 -10.66 -24.88
N PHE A 405 -1.37 -11.51 -24.82
CA PHE A 405 -0.60 -12.00 -25.98
C PHE A 405 -1.04 -13.40 -26.43
N GLY A 406 -2.16 -13.92 -25.91
CA GLY A 406 -2.64 -15.27 -26.19
C GLY A 406 -1.81 -16.37 -25.52
N SER A 407 -0.48 -16.32 -25.63
CA SER A 407 0.43 -17.26 -24.94
C SER A 407 0.75 -16.88 -23.49
N TYR A 408 0.58 -15.62 -23.13
CA TYR A 408 0.74 -15.08 -21.79
C TYR A 408 -0.03 -13.77 -21.68
N GLU A 409 -0.26 -13.34 -20.46
CA GLU A 409 -0.79 -12.02 -20.12
C GLU A 409 0.32 -11.19 -19.47
N SER A 410 0.35 -9.89 -19.71
CA SER A 410 1.35 -8.97 -19.19
C SER A 410 0.69 -7.80 -18.48
N LEU A 411 1.31 -7.33 -17.39
CA LEU A 411 1.03 -6.06 -16.73
C LEU A 411 2.34 -5.28 -16.68
N VAL A 412 2.35 -4.06 -17.18
CA VAL A 412 3.48 -3.13 -17.01
C VAL A 412 3.04 -1.94 -16.18
N GLY A 413 3.91 -1.54 -15.24
CA GLY A 413 3.67 -0.43 -14.34
C GLY A 413 4.97 0.23 -13.93
N ASN A 414 4.86 1.40 -13.31
CA ASN A 414 6.03 2.16 -12.83
C ASN A 414 5.69 2.95 -11.56
N MET A 415 6.74 3.38 -10.87
CA MET A 415 6.69 4.25 -9.69
C MET A 415 7.97 5.06 -9.63
N VAL A 416 7.97 6.17 -8.90
CA VAL A 416 9.17 6.94 -8.63
C VAL A 416 9.90 6.37 -7.42
N THR A 417 11.23 6.39 -7.44
CA THR A 417 12.11 5.96 -6.35
C THR A 417 13.26 6.94 -6.15
N ASP A 418 13.76 7.04 -4.91
CA ASP A 418 15.07 7.64 -4.64
C ASP A 418 16.16 6.67 -5.10
N ILE A 419 17.03 7.11 -6.00
CA ILE A 419 18.03 6.23 -6.62
C ILE A 419 19.38 6.22 -5.93
N ASP A 420 19.64 7.18 -5.03
CA ASP A 420 20.97 7.40 -4.44
C ASP A 420 20.97 7.83 -2.97
N GLY A 421 19.82 7.86 -2.32
CA GLY A 421 19.66 8.29 -0.93
C GLY A 421 19.81 9.81 -0.72
N ASN A 422 19.76 10.61 -1.80
CA ASN A 422 19.89 12.06 -1.77
C ASN A 422 18.68 12.79 -2.39
N ASP A 423 17.54 12.14 -2.41
CA ASP A 423 16.29 12.62 -3.03
C ASP A 423 16.37 12.74 -4.56
N THR A 424 17.29 12.02 -5.23
CA THR A 424 17.33 12.02 -6.70
C THR A 424 16.28 11.06 -7.26
N GLY A 425 15.38 11.59 -8.08
CA GLY A 425 14.27 10.83 -8.65
C GLY A 425 14.69 9.95 -9.83
N GLY A 426 14.31 8.67 -9.78
CA GLY A 426 14.36 7.73 -10.89
C GLY A 426 13.05 6.96 -11.07
N ILE A 427 12.91 6.29 -12.21
CA ILE A 427 11.69 5.55 -12.52
C ILE A 427 11.94 4.06 -12.37
N ARG A 428 11.42 3.47 -11.29
CA ARG A 428 11.31 2.02 -11.13
C ARG A 428 10.15 1.54 -11.98
N TRP A 429 10.41 0.58 -12.88
CA TRP A 429 9.41 -0.03 -13.73
C TRP A 429 9.46 -1.55 -13.63
N PHE A 430 8.35 -2.22 -13.92
CA PHE A 430 8.23 -3.68 -13.84
C PHE A 430 7.31 -4.23 -14.93
N GLU A 431 7.50 -5.49 -15.25
CA GLU A 431 6.60 -6.33 -16.02
C GLU A 431 6.26 -7.58 -15.21
N LEU A 432 4.97 -7.76 -14.92
CA LEU A 432 4.44 -9.02 -14.40
C LEU A 432 3.86 -9.84 -15.54
N ARG A 433 4.03 -11.15 -15.48
CA ARG A 433 3.40 -12.08 -16.45
C ARG A 433 2.58 -13.15 -15.75
N ARG A 434 1.52 -13.57 -16.45
CA ARG A 434 0.76 -14.77 -16.14
C ARG A 434 0.76 -15.67 -17.37
N THR A 435 1.29 -16.90 -17.25
CA THR A 435 1.40 -17.86 -18.35
C THR A 435 0.64 -19.13 -17.99
N GLY A 436 -0.08 -19.72 -18.94
CA GLY A 436 -0.84 -20.97 -18.71
C GLY A 436 -2.27 -20.77 -18.19
N GLY A 437 -2.82 -19.55 -18.32
CA GLY A 437 -4.22 -19.22 -18.05
C GLY A 437 -4.51 -18.70 -16.65
N ILE A 438 -5.78 -18.38 -16.41
CA ILE A 438 -6.25 -17.63 -15.22
C ILE A 438 -6.05 -18.34 -13.87
N ALA A 439 -5.81 -19.65 -13.87
CA ALA A 439 -5.52 -20.41 -12.64
C ALA A 439 -4.05 -20.26 -12.19
N GLN A 440 -3.18 -19.72 -13.04
CA GLN A 440 -1.77 -19.54 -12.69
C GLN A 440 -1.55 -18.21 -11.96
N PRO A 441 -0.53 -18.12 -11.09
CA PRO A 441 -0.20 -16.88 -10.41
C PRO A 441 0.45 -15.87 -11.37
N TRP A 442 0.31 -14.58 -11.02
CA TRP A 442 1.14 -13.53 -11.58
C TRP A 442 2.53 -13.59 -10.97
N THR A 443 3.56 -13.44 -11.79
CA THR A 443 4.96 -13.47 -11.37
C THR A 443 5.74 -12.32 -11.99
N LEU A 444 6.78 -11.87 -11.31
CA LEU A 444 7.73 -10.90 -11.86
C LEU A 444 8.46 -11.53 -13.06
N HIS A 445 8.34 -10.90 -14.22
CA HIS A 445 9.10 -11.28 -15.42
C HIS A 445 10.38 -10.48 -15.54
N GLN A 446 10.31 -9.17 -15.30
CA GLN A 446 11.44 -8.25 -15.26
C GLN A 446 11.10 -6.98 -14.50
N GLU A 447 12.13 -6.32 -14.02
CA GLU A 447 12.09 -5.01 -13.40
C GLU A 447 13.39 -4.25 -13.68
N GLY A 448 13.36 -2.93 -13.59
CA GLY A 448 14.53 -2.09 -13.79
C GLY A 448 14.30 -0.68 -13.26
N THR A 449 15.37 0.08 -13.11
CA THR A 449 15.29 1.50 -12.72
C THR A 449 15.94 2.37 -13.79
N TRP A 450 15.15 3.27 -14.37
CA TRP A 450 15.64 4.24 -15.32
C TRP A 450 16.09 5.53 -14.60
N ALA A 451 17.38 5.79 -14.61
CA ALA A 451 18.04 6.95 -14.01
C ALA A 451 18.98 7.66 -15.01
N GLY A 452 18.74 7.50 -16.32
CA GLY A 452 19.61 7.95 -17.39
C GLY A 452 20.51 6.85 -17.95
N ALA A 453 21.24 7.15 -19.03
CA ALA A 453 21.97 6.16 -19.84
C ALA A 453 23.46 5.97 -19.45
N ALA A 454 24.00 6.73 -18.51
CA ALA A 454 25.43 6.71 -18.21
C ALA A 454 25.76 6.91 -16.73
N ALA A 455 26.85 6.26 -16.30
CA ALA A 455 27.48 6.53 -15.01
C ALA A 455 28.65 7.53 -15.22
N PRO A 456 28.91 8.51 -14.31
CA PRO A 456 28.07 8.80 -13.13
C PRO A 456 26.71 9.36 -13.55
N GLN A 457 25.74 9.29 -12.64
CA GLN A 457 24.40 9.84 -12.86
C GLN A 457 24.49 11.31 -13.29
N ASP A 458 23.57 11.72 -14.17
CA ASP A 458 23.57 13.04 -14.77
C ASP A 458 22.91 14.13 -13.88
N GLY A 459 22.41 13.75 -12.69
CA GLY A 459 21.75 14.64 -11.75
C GLY A 459 20.39 15.16 -12.24
N ILE A 460 19.76 14.45 -13.17
CA ILE A 460 18.41 14.75 -13.64
C ILE A 460 17.41 13.93 -12.83
N ASP A 461 16.49 14.61 -12.16
CA ASP A 461 15.33 13.98 -11.57
C ASP A 461 14.34 13.55 -12.65
N ARG A 462 13.91 12.28 -12.60
CA ARG A 462 12.95 11.68 -13.52
C ARG A 462 11.79 11.11 -12.75
N TRP A 463 10.58 11.57 -13.08
CA TRP A 463 9.36 11.18 -12.33
C TRP A 463 8.10 11.32 -13.18
N MET A 464 6.96 11.02 -12.62
CA MET A 464 5.63 11.16 -13.23
C MET A 464 5.59 10.50 -14.61
N ALA A 465 5.90 9.20 -14.64
CA ALA A 465 5.99 8.46 -15.87
C ALA A 465 4.69 7.76 -16.24
N GLY A 466 4.40 7.75 -17.56
CA GLY A 466 3.50 6.79 -18.18
C GLY A 466 4.30 5.65 -18.82
N ILE A 467 3.78 4.42 -18.72
CA ILE A 467 4.37 3.20 -19.31
C ILE A 467 3.31 2.44 -20.09
N SER A 468 3.68 1.86 -21.22
CA SER A 468 2.85 0.88 -21.92
C SER A 468 3.69 -0.12 -22.72
N MET A 469 3.03 -1.15 -23.28
CA MET A 469 3.65 -2.23 -24.07
C MET A 469 2.93 -2.37 -25.40
N ASP A 470 3.65 -2.37 -26.53
CA ASP A 470 3.09 -2.55 -27.85
C ASP A 470 2.74 -4.04 -28.15
N GLU A 471 2.12 -4.30 -29.30
CA GLU A 471 1.72 -5.68 -29.70
C GLU A 471 2.91 -6.62 -29.99
N SER A 472 4.12 -6.07 -30.14
CA SER A 472 5.36 -6.84 -30.31
C SER A 472 6.06 -7.12 -28.96
N GLY A 473 5.55 -6.57 -27.85
CA GLY A 473 6.11 -6.71 -26.51
C GLY A 473 7.23 -5.70 -26.22
N ASN A 474 7.39 -4.66 -27.04
CA ASN A 474 8.30 -3.57 -26.73
C ASN A 474 7.66 -2.67 -25.66
N ILE A 475 8.49 -2.13 -24.75
CA ILE A 475 8.04 -1.29 -23.64
C ILE A 475 8.58 0.13 -23.86
N ALA A 476 7.73 1.13 -23.64
CA ALA A 476 8.12 2.52 -23.62
C ALA A 476 7.74 3.21 -22.30
N LEU A 477 8.60 4.13 -21.86
CA LEU A 477 8.41 5.06 -20.75
C LEU A 477 8.46 6.48 -21.30
N ALA A 478 7.52 7.35 -20.90
CA ALA A 478 7.66 8.80 -21.10
C ALA A 478 7.36 9.52 -19.77
N TYR A 479 8.09 10.58 -19.47
CA TYR A 479 8.21 11.10 -18.11
C TYR A 479 8.65 12.58 -18.07
N SER A 480 8.54 13.16 -16.89
CA SER A 480 9.10 14.47 -16.55
C SER A 480 10.58 14.40 -16.24
N MET A 481 11.31 15.47 -16.60
CA MET A 481 12.73 15.66 -16.30
C MET A 481 12.98 17.06 -15.77
N VAL A 482 13.76 17.19 -14.68
CA VAL A 482 14.20 18.50 -14.15
C VAL A 482 15.60 18.37 -13.56
N ARG A 483 16.37 19.46 -13.57
CA ARG A 483 17.65 19.54 -12.88
C ARG A 483 17.98 20.99 -12.53
N GLN A 484 18.44 21.20 -11.31
CA GLN A 484 18.78 22.54 -10.84
C GLN A 484 20.04 23.09 -11.53
N SER A 485 21.10 22.28 -11.61
CA SER A 485 22.40 22.73 -12.16
C SER A 485 23.19 21.56 -12.80
N PRO A 486 23.66 21.69 -14.07
CA PRO A 486 23.28 22.72 -15.03
C PRO A 486 21.77 22.78 -15.29
N ALA A 487 21.23 23.95 -15.54
CA ALA A 487 19.80 24.19 -15.61
C ALA A 487 19.09 23.30 -16.67
N LEU A 488 18.11 22.53 -16.24
CA LEU A 488 17.10 21.88 -17.08
C LEU A 488 15.74 22.19 -16.46
N PHE A 489 14.97 23.04 -17.11
CA PHE A 489 13.59 23.32 -16.70
C PHE A 489 12.72 22.10 -16.93
N ALA A 490 11.59 22.01 -16.22
CA ALA A 490 10.70 20.87 -16.29
C ALA A 490 10.28 20.57 -17.74
N SER A 491 10.77 19.44 -18.24
CA SER A 491 10.75 18.96 -19.63
C SER A 491 10.11 17.58 -19.70
N LEU A 492 9.78 17.12 -20.90
CA LEU A 492 9.30 15.76 -21.12
C LEU A 492 10.31 14.97 -21.95
N GLY A 493 10.61 13.75 -21.50
CA GLY A 493 11.47 12.80 -22.19
C GLY A 493 10.79 11.44 -22.35
N TYR A 494 11.37 10.59 -23.18
CA TYR A 494 10.96 9.20 -23.34
C TYR A 494 12.13 8.29 -23.68
N VAL A 495 11.96 7.02 -23.32
CA VAL A 495 12.94 5.95 -23.52
C VAL A 495 12.18 4.63 -23.70
N GLY A 496 12.83 3.60 -24.18
CA GLY A 496 12.20 2.30 -24.30
C GLY A 496 13.18 1.15 -24.50
N ARG A 497 12.59 -0.04 -24.63
CA ARG A 497 13.29 -1.29 -24.93
C ARG A 497 12.47 -2.14 -25.90
N GLU A 498 13.17 -2.88 -26.77
CA GLU A 498 12.52 -3.90 -27.60
C GLU A 498 12.33 -5.21 -26.81
N ALA A 499 11.36 -6.02 -27.19
CA ALA A 499 11.06 -7.30 -26.52
C ALA A 499 12.26 -8.27 -26.46
N GLY A 500 13.18 -8.16 -27.39
CA GLY A 500 14.39 -9.00 -27.47
C GLY A 500 15.61 -8.46 -26.73
N ASP A 501 15.52 -7.31 -26.10
CA ASP A 501 16.63 -6.70 -25.36
C ASP A 501 16.86 -7.37 -24.00
N PRO A 502 18.04 -7.20 -23.38
CA PRO A 502 18.32 -7.73 -22.05
C PRO A 502 17.25 -7.30 -21.04
N LEU A 503 16.79 -8.25 -20.22
CA LEU A 503 15.75 -7.96 -19.21
C LEU A 503 16.22 -6.90 -18.21
N GLY A 504 15.29 -6.05 -17.76
CA GLY A 504 15.54 -5.04 -16.75
C GLY A 504 16.23 -3.77 -17.24
N THR A 505 16.50 -3.62 -18.55
CA THR A 505 17.21 -2.46 -19.09
C THR A 505 16.41 -1.74 -20.18
N MET A 506 16.49 -0.39 -20.20
CA MET A 506 16.02 0.47 -21.28
C MET A 506 17.18 0.68 -22.25
N THR A 507 17.02 0.30 -23.51
CA THR A 507 18.12 0.16 -24.48
C THR A 507 18.13 1.25 -25.56
N THR A 508 17.02 2.05 -25.67
CA THR A 508 17.02 3.19 -26.59
C THR A 508 17.71 4.41 -25.97
N ALA A 509 18.17 5.31 -26.81
CA ALA A 509 18.61 6.63 -26.36
C ALA A 509 17.44 7.39 -25.73
N GLU A 510 17.70 8.08 -24.59
CA GLU A 510 16.75 9.05 -24.05
C GLU A 510 16.49 10.16 -25.07
N THR A 511 15.25 10.39 -25.37
CA THR A 511 14.83 11.39 -26.36
C THR A 511 13.97 12.44 -25.67
N THR A 512 14.30 13.72 -25.87
CA THR A 512 13.48 14.83 -25.38
C THR A 512 12.28 15.01 -26.30
N LEU A 513 11.07 14.84 -25.76
CA LEU A 513 9.82 15.15 -26.46
C LEU A 513 9.65 16.66 -26.62
N ILE A 514 9.85 17.40 -25.51
CA ILE A 514 9.81 18.86 -25.46
C ILE A 514 10.65 19.38 -24.28
N ALA A 515 11.44 20.39 -24.52
CA ALA A 515 12.21 21.08 -23.47
C ALA A 515 11.39 22.20 -22.82
N GLY A 516 11.45 22.28 -21.50
CA GLY A 516 10.96 23.43 -20.73
C GLY A 516 11.89 24.63 -20.85
N VAL A 517 11.35 25.85 -20.68
CA VAL A 517 12.10 27.09 -20.77
C VAL A 517 11.90 28.03 -19.58
N GLY A 518 11.15 27.64 -18.57
CA GLY A 518 10.87 28.41 -17.36
C GLY A 518 10.60 27.56 -16.14
N ASN A 519 10.64 28.18 -14.94
CA ASN A 519 10.29 27.50 -13.70
C ASN A 519 8.77 27.38 -13.53
N HIS A 520 8.34 26.28 -12.93
CA HIS A 520 6.97 26.12 -12.48
C HIS A 520 6.67 27.09 -11.33
N PRO A 521 5.51 27.74 -11.30
CA PRO A 521 5.22 28.82 -10.34
C PRO A 521 4.99 28.33 -8.90
N ASN A 522 4.66 27.05 -8.69
CA ASN A 522 4.45 26.46 -7.37
C ASN A 522 5.00 25.03 -7.33
N GLU A 523 4.73 24.27 -6.26
CA GLU A 523 5.19 22.87 -6.07
C GLU A 523 4.30 21.83 -6.77
N ARG A 524 2.99 22.14 -7.01
CA ARG A 524 1.99 21.20 -7.50
C ARG A 524 2.20 20.86 -8.97
N TRP A 525 2.81 19.70 -9.27
CA TRP A 525 2.99 19.12 -10.59
C TRP A 525 1.83 18.23 -10.96
N GLY A 526 1.50 18.04 -12.24
CA GLY A 526 0.38 17.21 -12.67
C GLY A 526 0.54 15.73 -12.31
N ASP A 527 -0.55 15.11 -11.85
CA ASP A 527 -0.55 13.83 -11.14
C ASP A 527 -0.94 12.61 -12.02
N TYR A 528 -1.34 12.82 -13.31
CA TYR A 528 -2.04 11.81 -14.09
C TYR A 528 -1.44 11.56 -15.48
N PHE A 529 -0.15 11.77 -15.68
CA PHE A 529 0.48 11.54 -16.96
C PHE A 529 0.17 10.15 -17.48
N GLN A 530 -0.23 10.06 -18.73
CA GLN A 530 -0.78 8.83 -19.28
C GLN A 530 -0.13 8.47 -20.60
N MET A 531 0.15 7.18 -20.78
CA MET A 531 0.55 6.56 -22.04
C MET A 531 -0.40 5.43 -22.37
N GLY A 532 -0.86 5.36 -23.62
CA GLY A 532 -1.62 4.25 -24.20
C GLY A 532 -1.02 3.84 -25.54
N VAL A 533 -1.41 2.67 -26.06
CA VAL A 533 -1.02 2.21 -27.39
C VAL A 533 -2.21 2.36 -28.33
N ASP A 534 -1.94 2.80 -29.53
CA ASP A 534 -2.93 2.96 -30.59
C ASP A 534 -3.71 1.64 -30.83
N PRO A 535 -5.04 1.58 -30.61
CA PRO A 535 -5.83 0.36 -30.75
C PRO A 535 -5.94 -0.12 -32.20
N VAL A 536 -5.62 0.73 -33.20
CA VAL A 536 -5.71 0.37 -34.63
C VAL A 536 -4.45 -0.30 -35.11
N ASP A 537 -3.27 0.27 -34.83
CA ASP A 537 -1.98 -0.28 -35.27
C ASP A 537 -1.30 -1.17 -34.22
N GLY A 538 -1.67 -1.06 -32.94
CA GLY A 538 -1.11 -1.82 -31.83
C GLY A 538 0.35 -1.48 -31.51
N CYS A 539 0.90 -0.41 -32.11
CA CYS A 539 2.32 -0.12 -32.14
C CYS A 539 2.70 1.30 -31.70
N THR A 540 1.85 2.28 -32.01
CA THR A 540 2.15 3.67 -31.73
C THR A 540 1.80 4.03 -30.30
N PHE A 541 2.79 4.45 -29.50
CA PHE A 541 2.59 4.96 -28.15
C PHE A 541 2.13 6.41 -28.21
N TRP A 542 1.08 6.72 -27.48
CA TRP A 542 0.57 8.08 -27.31
C TRP A 542 0.74 8.51 -25.86
N PHE A 543 1.32 9.67 -25.66
CA PHE A 543 1.63 10.19 -24.32
C PHE A 543 1.17 11.63 -24.18
N THR A 544 0.74 12.01 -22.98
CA THR A 544 0.50 13.40 -22.59
C THR A 544 1.07 13.69 -21.21
N GLY A 545 1.66 14.86 -21.05
CA GLY A 545 2.27 15.32 -19.79
C GLY A 545 2.38 16.85 -19.75
N GLU A 546 2.65 17.35 -18.55
CA GLU A 546 2.91 18.78 -18.29
C GLU A 546 4.36 19.14 -18.59
N TYR A 547 4.60 20.36 -19.09
CA TYR A 547 5.91 20.96 -19.23
C TYR A 547 5.82 22.48 -19.10
N MET A 548 6.95 23.17 -19.05
CA MET A 548 7.00 24.62 -18.90
C MET A 548 7.38 25.32 -20.21
N PRO A 549 6.39 25.67 -21.08
CA PRO A 549 6.64 26.40 -22.33
C PRO A 549 7.11 27.83 -22.11
N SER A 550 6.89 28.36 -20.90
CA SER A 550 7.29 29.73 -20.47
C SER A 550 7.31 29.75 -18.94
N THR A 551 6.96 30.83 -18.32
CA THR A 551 6.60 30.92 -16.89
C THR A 551 5.15 30.49 -16.61
N SER A 552 4.41 30.10 -17.64
CA SER A 552 3.07 29.54 -17.56
C SER A 552 3.10 28.06 -17.89
N LYS A 553 2.20 27.28 -17.30
CA LYS A 553 2.07 25.84 -17.54
C LYS A 553 1.56 25.53 -18.93
N GLY A 554 1.91 24.38 -19.44
CA GLY A 554 1.36 23.83 -20.68
C GLY A 554 1.50 22.33 -20.73
N THR A 555 0.69 21.68 -21.56
CA THR A 555 0.77 20.25 -21.76
C THR A 555 1.25 19.91 -23.15
N ARG A 556 1.80 18.71 -23.32
CA ARG A 556 2.28 18.22 -24.61
C ARG A 556 1.67 16.87 -24.94
N ILE A 557 1.42 16.64 -26.21
CA ILE A 557 0.96 15.36 -26.74
C ILE A 557 2.03 14.86 -27.72
N GLY A 558 2.50 13.64 -27.49
CA GLY A 558 3.49 12.98 -28.35
C GLY A 558 3.02 11.60 -28.80
N ALA A 559 3.33 11.24 -30.07
CA ALA A 559 3.14 9.88 -30.57
C ALA A 559 4.41 9.38 -31.23
N PHE A 560 4.87 8.19 -30.85
CA PHE A 560 6.12 7.59 -31.32
C PHE A 560 6.00 6.06 -31.31
N ARG A 561 6.85 5.36 -32.05
CA ARG A 561 6.80 3.89 -32.13
C ARG A 561 8.19 3.31 -32.37
N PHE A 562 8.31 2.02 -32.10
CA PHE A 562 9.46 1.21 -32.52
C PHE A 562 9.32 0.81 -33.98
N ASP A 563 10.43 0.82 -34.74
CA ASP A 563 10.44 0.46 -36.16
C ASP A 563 10.11 -1.04 -36.38
N ASN A 564 10.40 -1.89 -35.41
CA ASN A 564 10.14 -3.32 -35.48
C ASN A 564 8.69 -3.73 -35.14
N CYS A 565 7.88 -2.82 -34.61
CA CYS A 565 6.49 -3.15 -34.27
C CYS A 565 5.61 -3.29 -35.52
N GLY A 566 4.69 -4.26 -35.47
CA GLY A 566 3.81 -4.62 -36.58
C GLY A 566 4.46 -5.61 -37.59
N THR A 567 5.72 -5.96 -37.41
CA THR A 567 6.36 -7.04 -38.18
C THR A 567 5.83 -8.40 -37.72
N PRO A 568 5.25 -9.22 -38.59
CA PRO A 568 4.77 -10.54 -38.19
C PRO A 568 5.86 -11.39 -37.56
N THR A 569 5.62 -11.86 -36.34
CA THR A 569 6.52 -12.72 -35.58
C THR A 569 5.73 -13.64 -34.65
N PHE A 570 6.39 -14.48 -33.90
CA PHE A 570 5.76 -15.35 -32.90
C PHE A 570 6.27 -15.03 -31.47
N SER A 571 5.46 -15.32 -30.45
CA SER A 571 5.90 -15.38 -29.07
C SER A 571 6.16 -16.82 -28.64
N LEU A 572 7.10 -17.04 -27.68
CA LEU A 572 7.40 -18.34 -27.11
C LEU A 572 7.45 -18.20 -25.58
N ASN A 573 6.54 -18.89 -24.90
CA ASN A 573 6.47 -18.92 -23.43
C ASN A 573 6.10 -20.33 -22.96
N GLY A 574 6.17 -20.56 -21.64
CA GLY A 574 5.81 -21.86 -21.08
C GLY A 574 5.24 -21.73 -19.67
N ASN A 575 4.45 -22.71 -19.25
CA ASN A 575 4.09 -22.90 -17.84
C ASN A 575 5.18 -23.74 -17.14
N ASN A 576 5.14 -23.79 -15.81
CA ASN A 576 6.05 -24.63 -15.00
C ASN A 576 7.54 -24.48 -15.36
N LEU A 577 7.96 -23.27 -15.76
CA LEU A 577 9.33 -22.98 -16.16
C LEU A 577 10.32 -22.89 -14.97
N SER A 578 9.83 -23.02 -13.74
CA SER A 578 10.65 -23.16 -12.53
C SER A 578 10.19 -24.39 -11.76
N GLN A 579 11.04 -25.38 -11.61
CA GLN A 579 10.70 -26.64 -10.98
C GLN A 579 11.78 -27.12 -10.03
N GLU A 580 11.35 -27.90 -9.05
CA GLU A 580 12.25 -28.62 -8.15
C GLU A 580 12.08 -30.11 -8.31
N VAL A 581 13.17 -30.87 -8.30
CA VAL A 581 13.14 -32.31 -8.49
C VAL A 581 14.03 -33.03 -7.50
N CYS A 582 13.49 -34.11 -6.91
CA CYS A 582 14.28 -35.00 -6.06
C CYS A 582 14.80 -36.20 -6.86
N THR A 583 16.12 -36.38 -6.88
CA THR A 583 16.79 -37.52 -7.55
C THR A 583 17.34 -38.57 -6.56
N ALA A 584 17.04 -38.47 -5.28
CA ALA A 584 17.51 -39.39 -4.22
C ALA A 584 17.14 -40.86 -4.48
N ALA A 585 15.99 -41.11 -5.07
CA ALA A 585 15.48 -42.46 -5.37
C ALA A 585 15.85 -42.96 -6.79
N GLY A 586 16.61 -42.20 -7.58
CA GLY A 586 16.96 -42.50 -8.96
C GLY A 586 16.52 -41.46 -9.96
N THR A 587 16.14 -41.87 -11.17
CA THR A 587 15.65 -40.93 -12.20
C THR A 587 14.25 -40.44 -11.85
N ALA A 588 14.07 -39.13 -11.82
CA ALA A 588 12.77 -38.49 -11.57
C ALA A 588 12.29 -37.73 -12.83
N SER A 589 10.97 -37.69 -13.03
CA SER A 589 10.34 -36.91 -14.10
C SER A 589 9.97 -35.53 -13.59
N LEU A 590 10.19 -34.51 -14.41
CA LEU A 590 9.63 -33.18 -14.17
C LEU A 590 8.13 -33.13 -14.51
N THR A 591 7.41 -32.20 -13.92
CA THR A 591 6.07 -31.87 -14.38
C THR A 591 6.15 -31.42 -15.85
N PRO A 592 5.32 -31.95 -16.74
CA PRO A 592 5.34 -31.54 -18.14
C PRO A 592 5.22 -30.01 -18.31
N VAL A 593 6.08 -29.44 -19.15
CA VAL A 593 6.06 -28.01 -19.50
C VAL A 593 5.25 -27.84 -20.77
N THR A 594 4.17 -27.10 -20.71
CA THR A 594 3.45 -26.69 -21.93
C THR A 594 4.10 -25.42 -22.46
N LEU A 595 4.68 -25.49 -23.65
CA LEU A 595 5.21 -24.35 -24.38
C LEU A 595 4.09 -23.78 -25.26
N ASN A 596 3.76 -22.52 -25.10
CA ASN A 596 2.77 -21.79 -25.86
C ASN A 596 3.47 -20.93 -26.91
N ILE A 597 3.05 -21.07 -28.18
CA ILE A 597 3.58 -20.33 -29.30
C ILE A 597 2.44 -19.45 -29.83
N GLY A 598 2.53 -18.14 -29.53
CA GLY A 598 1.52 -17.16 -29.96
C GLY A 598 1.83 -16.57 -31.31
N SER A 599 0.79 -16.16 -32.03
CA SER A 599 0.89 -15.38 -33.27
C SER A 599 0.92 -13.90 -32.94
N VAL A 600 1.94 -13.17 -33.37
CA VAL A 600 2.06 -11.72 -33.23
C VAL A 600 1.95 -11.13 -34.64
N SER A 601 1.12 -10.10 -34.79
CA SER A 601 0.84 -9.42 -36.08
C SER A 601 0.48 -10.41 -37.22
N GLY A 602 -0.33 -11.45 -36.92
CA GLY A 602 -0.83 -12.42 -37.88
C GLY A 602 0.19 -13.45 -38.37
N PHE A 603 1.25 -13.72 -37.61
CA PHE A 603 2.27 -14.71 -37.96
C PHE A 603 1.71 -16.13 -37.96
N THR A 604 1.89 -16.87 -39.03
CA THR A 604 1.36 -18.26 -39.23
C THR A 604 2.39 -19.28 -39.69
N ASN A 605 3.67 -18.87 -39.85
CA ASN A 605 4.70 -19.82 -40.27
C ASN A 605 5.04 -20.80 -39.13
N PRO A 606 5.33 -22.11 -39.48
CA PRO A 606 5.70 -23.09 -38.47
C PRO A 606 6.95 -22.71 -37.66
N VAL A 607 6.90 -22.96 -36.34
CA VAL A 607 8.00 -22.74 -35.39
C VAL A 607 8.54 -24.10 -34.96
N SER A 608 9.82 -24.37 -35.18
CA SER A 608 10.53 -25.57 -34.72
C SER A 608 11.11 -25.34 -33.31
N LEU A 609 10.93 -26.32 -32.40
CA LEU A 609 11.39 -26.28 -31.03
C LEU A 609 12.64 -27.15 -30.84
N ALA A 610 13.65 -26.62 -30.16
CA ALA A 610 14.88 -27.33 -29.85
C ALA A 610 15.50 -26.82 -28.55
N PHE A 611 16.36 -27.60 -27.91
CA PHE A 611 17.20 -27.09 -26.84
C PHE A 611 18.24 -26.11 -27.40
N ALA A 612 18.45 -25.00 -26.70
CA ALA A 612 19.39 -23.95 -27.12
C ALA A 612 20.84 -24.45 -27.07
N ASN A 613 21.12 -25.35 -26.13
CA ASN A 613 22.43 -25.95 -25.90
C ASN A 613 22.29 -27.48 -25.62
N ALA A 614 23.36 -28.19 -25.56
CA ALA A 614 23.38 -29.58 -25.07
C ALA A 614 22.84 -29.60 -23.62
N LEU A 615 21.97 -30.57 -23.31
CA LEU A 615 21.41 -30.74 -21.98
C LEU A 615 22.51 -31.00 -20.95
N PRO A 616 22.42 -30.51 -19.71
CA PRO A 616 23.33 -30.85 -18.63
C PRO A 616 23.38 -32.36 -18.38
N THR A 617 24.50 -32.85 -17.87
CA THR A 617 24.67 -34.29 -17.53
C THR A 617 23.54 -34.77 -16.62
N GLY A 618 22.94 -35.89 -16.97
CA GLY A 618 21.81 -36.47 -16.23
C GLY A 618 20.45 -35.97 -16.65
N PHE A 619 20.34 -34.99 -17.55
CA PHE A 619 19.07 -34.52 -18.10
C PHE A 619 18.76 -35.16 -19.44
N SER A 620 17.48 -35.47 -19.66
CA SER A 620 16.94 -35.88 -20.95
C SER A 620 15.55 -35.30 -21.15
N GLY A 621 15.14 -35.08 -22.41
CA GLY A 621 13.82 -34.47 -22.67
C GLY A 621 13.45 -34.51 -24.16
N ALA A 622 12.16 -34.37 -24.45
CA ALA A 622 11.62 -34.35 -25.80
C ALA A 622 10.39 -33.43 -25.90
N PHE A 623 10.26 -32.75 -27.02
CA PHE A 623 9.11 -31.92 -27.39
C PHE A 623 8.06 -32.74 -28.13
N ALA A 624 6.80 -32.52 -27.86
CA ALA A 624 5.68 -33.18 -28.56
C ALA A 624 4.53 -32.18 -28.79
N PRO A 625 4.32 -31.69 -30.03
CA PRO A 625 5.14 -31.85 -31.24
C PRO A 625 6.42 -31.02 -31.22
N THR A 626 7.42 -31.36 -32.08
CA THR A 626 8.64 -30.58 -32.27
C THR A 626 8.48 -29.35 -33.15
N THR A 627 7.34 -29.21 -33.84
CA THR A 627 7.02 -28.08 -34.70
C THR A 627 5.56 -27.69 -34.50
N VAL A 628 5.32 -26.39 -34.31
CA VAL A 628 4.01 -25.81 -33.98
C VAL A 628 3.70 -24.68 -34.95
N THR A 629 2.50 -24.65 -35.52
CA THR A 629 1.98 -23.49 -36.27
C THR A 629 1.29 -22.55 -35.28
N PRO A 630 1.73 -21.29 -35.13
CA PRO A 630 1.08 -20.32 -34.24
C PRO A 630 -0.33 -19.92 -34.71
N PRO A 631 -1.30 -19.70 -33.80
CA PRO A 631 -1.19 -20.00 -32.37
C PRO A 631 -1.31 -21.50 -32.10
N GLY A 632 -0.50 -22.03 -31.17
CA GLY A 632 -0.49 -23.45 -30.83
C GLY A 632 0.44 -23.77 -29.66
N SER A 633 0.54 -25.05 -29.30
CA SER A 633 1.38 -25.44 -28.15
C SER A 633 2.13 -26.75 -28.37
N SER A 634 3.18 -26.98 -27.59
CA SER A 634 3.94 -28.22 -27.50
C SER A 634 4.19 -28.57 -26.05
N THR A 635 4.22 -29.86 -25.75
CA THR A 635 4.55 -30.36 -24.42
C THR A 635 6.03 -30.79 -24.38
N LEU A 636 6.80 -30.22 -23.48
CA LEU A 636 8.16 -30.69 -23.16
C LEU A 636 8.08 -31.64 -21.96
N ASN A 637 8.42 -32.91 -22.20
CA ASN A 637 8.58 -33.91 -21.15
C ASN A 637 10.07 -34.07 -20.85
N MET A 638 10.44 -33.93 -19.57
CA MET A 638 11.85 -34.05 -19.14
C MET A 638 12.00 -35.01 -17.97
N SER A 639 13.19 -35.63 -17.88
CA SER A 639 13.60 -36.43 -16.72
C SER A 639 15.02 -36.09 -16.30
N VAL A 640 15.30 -36.26 -15.01
CA VAL A 640 16.58 -35.96 -14.34
C VAL A 640 17.06 -37.21 -13.62
N ALA A 641 18.21 -37.74 -14.05
CA ALA A 641 18.82 -38.88 -13.42
C ALA A 641 19.59 -38.50 -12.13
N ASN A 642 19.82 -39.44 -11.24
CA ASN A 642 20.62 -39.26 -10.03
C ASN A 642 22.11 -38.92 -10.28
N THR A 643 22.55 -38.94 -11.51
CA THR A 643 23.89 -38.47 -11.94
C THR A 643 23.93 -36.95 -12.17
N ALA A 644 22.76 -36.28 -12.15
CA ALA A 644 22.70 -34.82 -12.25
C ALA A 644 23.28 -34.14 -10.99
N ALA A 645 24.04 -33.07 -11.21
CA ALA A 645 24.62 -32.31 -10.10
C ALA A 645 23.49 -31.59 -9.31
N ALA A 646 23.62 -31.60 -7.97
CA ALA A 646 22.71 -30.81 -7.11
C ALA A 646 22.85 -29.29 -7.37
N GLY A 647 21.76 -28.57 -7.25
CA GLY A 647 21.72 -27.12 -7.43
C GLY A 647 20.85 -26.68 -8.61
N SER A 648 20.89 -25.40 -8.95
CA SER A 648 20.08 -24.80 -10.02
C SER A 648 20.71 -25.07 -11.40
N GLN A 649 19.88 -25.50 -12.35
CA GLN A 649 20.24 -25.73 -13.75
C GLN A 649 19.28 -24.97 -14.64
N THR A 650 19.80 -24.18 -15.59
CA THR A 650 18.99 -23.46 -16.58
C THR A 650 19.08 -24.14 -17.94
N ILE A 651 17.94 -24.52 -18.49
CA ILE A 651 17.81 -25.19 -19.77
C ILE A 651 17.16 -24.24 -20.76
N GLY A 652 17.94 -23.73 -21.72
CA GLY A 652 17.43 -22.87 -22.79
C GLY A 652 16.63 -23.67 -23.80
N ILE A 653 15.51 -23.13 -24.24
CA ILE A 653 14.59 -23.68 -25.25
C ILE A 653 14.40 -22.65 -26.35
N ASN A 654 14.81 -22.97 -27.55
CA ASN A 654 14.64 -22.16 -28.75
C ASN A 654 13.39 -22.56 -29.52
N GLY A 655 12.60 -21.55 -29.92
CA GLY A 655 11.65 -21.67 -31.03
C GLY A 655 12.23 -20.93 -32.23
N THR A 656 12.29 -21.58 -33.39
CA THR A 656 12.90 -21.01 -34.61
C THR A 656 11.94 -21.11 -35.79
N SER A 657 11.77 -20.00 -36.51
CA SER A 657 11.04 -19.95 -37.77
C SER A 657 11.76 -19.02 -38.75
N GLY A 658 12.28 -19.59 -39.85
CA GLY A 658 13.15 -18.86 -40.76
C GLY A 658 14.42 -18.35 -40.07
N ALA A 659 14.68 -17.06 -40.16
CA ALA A 659 15.81 -16.41 -39.48
C ALA A 659 15.49 -15.98 -38.03
N THR A 660 14.23 -16.02 -37.58
CA THR A 660 13.80 -15.58 -36.28
C THR A 660 13.92 -16.70 -35.26
N THR A 661 14.64 -16.46 -34.17
CA THR A 661 14.73 -17.38 -33.02
C THR A 661 14.31 -16.64 -31.75
N LYS A 662 13.43 -17.25 -30.95
CA LYS A 662 13.03 -16.79 -29.61
C LYS A 662 13.48 -17.82 -28.58
N LEU A 663 13.95 -17.35 -27.43
CA LEU A 663 14.47 -18.17 -26.33
C LEU A 663 13.54 -18.07 -25.12
N THR A 664 13.26 -19.21 -24.50
CA THR A 664 12.71 -19.27 -23.13
C THR A 664 13.55 -20.23 -22.29
N ASN A 665 13.53 -20.07 -20.96
CA ASN A 665 14.37 -20.84 -20.06
C ASN A 665 13.51 -21.66 -19.09
N LEU A 666 13.88 -22.93 -18.90
CA LEU A 666 13.38 -23.80 -17.84
C LEU A 666 14.45 -23.89 -16.75
N ASN A 667 14.12 -23.41 -15.56
CA ASN A 667 14.99 -23.47 -14.39
C ASN A 667 14.62 -24.69 -13.54
N VAL A 668 15.60 -25.56 -13.28
CA VAL A 668 15.40 -26.80 -12.51
C VAL A 668 16.35 -26.81 -11.32
N SER A 669 15.79 -26.86 -10.12
CA SER A 669 16.54 -27.07 -8.88
C SER A 669 16.63 -28.56 -8.58
N VAL A 670 17.81 -29.13 -8.75
CA VAL A 670 18.08 -30.57 -8.48
C VAL A 670 18.44 -30.73 -7.01
N VAL A 671 17.66 -31.56 -6.32
CA VAL A 671 17.86 -31.93 -4.92
C VAL A 671 18.16 -33.42 -4.84
N THR A 672 19.25 -33.79 -4.19
CA THR A 672 19.79 -35.17 -4.18
C THR A 672 19.54 -35.91 -2.86
N ALA A 673 19.11 -35.22 -1.81
CA ALA A 673 18.81 -35.82 -0.51
C ALA A 673 17.84 -34.96 0.30
N ALA A 674 17.12 -35.55 1.25
CA ALA A 674 16.41 -34.78 2.29
C ALA A 674 17.42 -33.94 3.08
N PRO A 675 17.03 -32.75 3.57
CA PRO A 675 17.95 -31.86 4.28
C PRO A 675 18.30 -32.40 5.67
N GLY A 676 19.44 -31.97 6.20
CA GLY A 676 19.89 -32.29 7.55
C GLY A 676 19.04 -31.62 8.64
N VAL A 677 19.26 -32.03 9.91
CA VAL A 677 18.61 -31.45 11.07
C VAL A 677 19.21 -30.07 11.38
N PRO A 678 18.40 -28.99 11.53
CA PRO A 678 18.92 -27.68 11.92
C PRO A 678 19.46 -27.67 13.36
N ALA A 679 20.54 -26.93 13.61
CA ALA A 679 21.01 -26.70 14.97
C ALA A 679 20.45 -25.37 15.47
N LEU A 680 19.81 -25.35 16.65
CA LEU A 680 19.24 -24.16 17.24
C LEU A 680 20.34 -23.24 17.79
N THR A 681 20.22 -21.92 17.61
CA THR A 681 21.23 -20.94 18.03
C THR A 681 20.73 -19.91 19.03
N ALA A 682 19.51 -19.38 18.85
CA ALA A 682 18.93 -18.41 19.79
C ALA A 682 17.40 -18.54 19.84
N PRO A 683 16.77 -18.37 21.02
CA PRO A 683 17.39 -18.28 22.35
C PRO A 683 18.16 -19.55 22.70
N VAL A 684 19.25 -19.42 23.46
CA VAL A 684 20.00 -20.60 23.95
C VAL A 684 19.10 -21.42 24.89
N ASP A 685 19.39 -22.72 25.01
CA ASP A 685 18.59 -23.59 25.86
C ASP A 685 18.55 -23.09 27.31
N ASN A 686 17.37 -23.11 27.93
CA ASN A 686 17.08 -22.61 29.27
C ASN A 686 17.30 -21.08 29.45
N ALA A 687 17.32 -20.28 28.37
CA ALA A 687 17.34 -18.83 28.47
C ALA A 687 16.15 -18.29 29.27
N VAL A 688 16.37 -17.28 30.11
CA VAL A 688 15.33 -16.64 30.90
C VAL A 688 15.21 -15.16 30.55
N GLY A 689 14.07 -14.54 30.92
CA GLY A 689 13.84 -13.11 30.68
C GLY A 689 13.70 -12.71 29.20
N GLN A 690 13.28 -13.65 28.37
CA GLN A 690 13.14 -13.41 26.94
C GLN A 690 11.95 -12.49 26.65
N SER A 691 12.03 -11.72 25.56
CA SER A 691 10.91 -10.94 25.04
C SER A 691 9.66 -11.80 24.88
N LEU A 692 8.47 -11.20 24.97
CA LEU A 692 7.22 -11.88 24.67
C LEU A 692 7.08 -12.24 23.17
N SER A 693 7.85 -11.57 22.31
CA SER A 693 8.01 -11.89 20.89
C SER A 693 9.49 -12.16 20.58
N PRO A 694 10.05 -13.31 21.02
CA PRO A 694 11.45 -13.61 20.84
C PRO A 694 11.77 -13.92 19.38
N VAL A 695 12.99 -13.57 18.95
CA VAL A 695 13.52 -14.03 17.67
C VAL A 695 14.13 -15.42 17.89
N LEU A 696 13.62 -16.40 17.16
CA LEU A 696 14.13 -17.77 17.14
C LEU A 696 15.08 -17.92 15.95
N SER A 697 16.29 -18.46 16.18
CA SER A 697 17.31 -18.58 15.13
C SER A 697 17.96 -19.99 15.14
N TRP A 698 18.37 -20.44 13.96
CA TRP A 698 19.00 -21.76 13.76
C TRP A 698 20.03 -21.72 12.64
N SER A 699 20.82 -22.77 12.50
CA SER A 699 21.82 -22.90 11.42
C SER A 699 21.16 -23.36 10.12
N ALA A 700 21.62 -22.83 9.00
CA ALA A 700 21.25 -23.32 7.67
C ALA A 700 21.69 -24.78 7.49
N THR A 701 20.87 -25.56 6.80
CA THR A 701 21.20 -26.94 6.40
C THR A 701 21.30 -27.08 4.90
N ALA A 702 22.20 -27.91 4.41
CA ALA A 702 22.42 -28.11 2.99
C ALA A 702 21.12 -28.56 2.29
N GLN A 703 20.83 -27.99 1.14
CA GLN A 703 19.67 -28.25 0.29
C GLN A 703 18.31 -27.99 0.97
N ALA A 704 18.25 -27.35 2.14
CA ALA A 704 16.98 -26.92 2.71
C ALA A 704 16.36 -25.79 1.88
N LYS A 705 15.04 -25.84 1.69
CA LYS A 705 14.25 -24.84 1.00
C LYS A 705 13.35 -24.06 1.96
N SER A 706 13.01 -24.71 3.05
CA SER A 706 12.22 -24.08 4.11
C SER A 706 12.49 -24.75 5.45
N TYR A 707 12.10 -24.06 6.51
CA TYR A 707 12.15 -24.55 7.87
C TYR A 707 10.78 -24.39 8.51
N VAL A 708 10.36 -25.40 9.28
CA VAL A 708 9.15 -25.31 10.11
C VAL A 708 9.61 -25.17 11.56
N VAL A 709 9.21 -24.06 12.17
CA VAL A 709 9.48 -23.72 13.56
C VAL A 709 8.21 -23.97 14.38
N GLU A 710 8.35 -24.60 15.52
CA GLU A 710 7.25 -24.89 16.45
C GLU A 710 7.62 -24.42 17.85
N VAL A 711 6.68 -23.76 18.56
CA VAL A 711 6.80 -23.33 19.94
C VAL A 711 5.63 -23.91 20.74
N SER A 712 5.92 -24.48 21.90
CA SER A 712 4.96 -25.15 22.78
C SER A 712 5.24 -24.87 24.25
N THR A 713 4.24 -24.91 25.10
CA THR A 713 4.39 -24.97 26.57
C THR A 713 4.63 -26.39 27.06
N ASP A 714 4.43 -27.39 26.18
CA ASP A 714 4.63 -28.80 26.46
C ASP A 714 5.89 -29.33 25.75
N PRO A 715 6.89 -29.87 26.43
CA PRO A 715 8.08 -30.41 25.80
C PRO A 715 7.82 -31.58 24.83
N ALA A 716 6.65 -32.22 24.92
CA ALA A 716 6.22 -33.24 23.97
C ALA A 716 5.53 -32.67 22.71
N PHE A 717 5.20 -31.36 22.70
CA PHE A 717 4.52 -30.67 21.60
C PHE A 717 3.13 -31.25 21.29
N ALA A 718 2.41 -31.73 22.31
CA ALA A 718 1.01 -32.15 22.14
C ALA A 718 0.11 -30.97 21.75
N THR A 719 0.45 -29.77 22.20
CA THR A 719 -0.20 -28.51 21.82
C THR A 719 0.84 -27.50 21.37
N VAL A 720 0.72 -26.98 20.17
CA VAL A 720 1.64 -26.00 19.60
C VAL A 720 0.98 -24.60 19.68
N GLN A 721 1.66 -23.64 20.33
CA GLN A 721 1.20 -22.26 20.45
C GLN A 721 1.59 -21.40 19.26
N PHE A 722 2.72 -21.71 18.61
CA PHE A 722 3.20 -21.02 17.44
C PHE A 722 3.80 -22.02 16.45
N THR A 723 3.45 -21.85 15.18
CA THR A 723 4.10 -22.58 14.09
C THR A 723 4.26 -21.63 12.90
N GLN A 724 5.44 -21.67 12.31
CA GLN A 724 5.72 -20.87 11.11
C GLN A 724 6.62 -21.64 10.15
N THR A 725 6.33 -21.51 8.86
CA THR A 725 7.22 -21.97 7.80
C THR A 725 8.03 -20.78 7.28
N VAL A 726 9.34 -20.89 7.38
CA VAL A 726 10.30 -19.88 6.87
C VAL A 726 10.90 -20.42 5.57
N SER A 727 10.64 -19.74 4.46
CA SER A 727 11.07 -20.13 3.10
C SER A 727 12.31 -19.32 2.67
N GLY A 728 12.85 -19.63 1.48
CA GLY A 728 13.94 -18.87 0.87
C GLY A 728 15.31 -19.02 1.56
N GLY A 729 15.47 -20.02 2.45
CA GLY A 729 16.73 -20.21 3.17
C GLY A 729 16.88 -19.34 4.42
N GLY A 730 15.86 -18.58 4.81
CA GLY A 730 15.84 -17.82 6.07
C GLY A 730 16.09 -18.70 7.27
N THR A 731 16.89 -18.24 8.24
CA THR A 731 17.31 -19.01 9.43
C THR A 731 16.88 -18.38 10.75
N SER A 732 15.88 -17.50 10.70
CA SER A 732 15.28 -16.89 11.90
C SER A 732 13.81 -16.53 11.68
N THR A 733 13.08 -16.35 12.77
CA THR A 733 11.71 -15.84 12.78
C THR A 733 11.38 -15.20 14.11
N THR A 734 10.52 -14.19 14.10
CA THR A 734 9.96 -13.58 15.32
C THR A 734 8.64 -14.25 15.66
N VAL A 735 8.44 -14.58 16.93
CA VAL A 735 7.18 -15.18 17.40
C VAL A 735 6.08 -14.10 17.46
N THR A 736 5.00 -14.31 16.69
CA THR A 736 3.83 -13.44 16.64
C THR A 736 2.54 -14.29 16.54
N PRO A 737 1.49 -14.02 17.35
CA PRO A 737 1.39 -12.96 18.36
C PRO A 737 2.29 -13.18 19.57
N ALA A 738 2.40 -12.16 20.41
CA ALA A 738 3.21 -12.19 21.63
C ALA A 738 2.78 -13.35 22.56
N LEU A 739 3.78 -14.01 23.13
CA LEU A 739 3.61 -15.11 24.09
C LEU A 739 3.18 -14.56 25.46
N SER A 740 2.67 -15.45 26.33
CA SER A 740 2.37 -15.11 27.73
C SER A 740 3.63 -14.79 28.52
N SER A 741 3.56 -13.80 29.41
CA SER A 741 4.65 -13.44 30.33
C SER A 741 4.93 -14.53 31.34
N ASN A 742 6.14 -14.53 31.91
CA ASN A 742 6.61 -15.44 32.97
C ASN A 742 6.37 -16.93 32.70
N THR A 743 6.33 -17.32 31.42
CA THR A 743 5.94 -18.65 30.96
C THR A 743 7.12 -19.37 30.29
N ARG A 744 7.32 -20.64 30.62
CA ARG A 744 8.32 -21.48 29.95
C ARG A 744 7.77 -22.04 28.66
N TYR A 745 8.52 -21.86 27.60
CA TYR A 745 8.26 -22.39 26.25
C TYR A 745 9.37 -23.32 25.83
N TYR A 746 9.01 -24.28 24.98
CA TYR A 746 9.89 -25.20 24.28
C TYR A 746 9.78 -24.95 22.81
N TRP A 747 10.89 -25.05 22.08
CA TRP A 747 10.89 -24.84 20.65
C TRP A 747 11.80 -25.80 19.90
N ARG A 748 11.46 -26.08 18.66
CA ARG A 748 12.18 -26.95 17.76
C ARG A 748 11.99 -26.52 16.33
N VAL A 749 12.92 -26.97 15.44
CA VAL A 749 12.90 -26.67 14.01
C VAL A 749 13.15 -27.96 13.23
N ARG A 750 12.48 -28.10 12.09
CA ARG A 750 12.80 -29.10 11.07
C ARG A 750 12.94 -28.43 9.72
N SER A 751 13.80 -28.97 8.87
CA SER A 751 14.06 -28.45 7.52
C SER A 751 13.32 -29.31 6.48
N ASN A 752 12.92 -28.67 5.37
CA ASN A 752 12.22 -29.35 4.28
C ASN A 752 12.84 -29.02 2.92
N ASN A 753 12.74 -29.98 2.01
CA ASN A 753 12.91 -29.81 0.57
C ASN A 753 12.02 -30.83 -0.18
N VAL A 754 12.10 -30.86 -1.51
CA VAL A 754 11.32 -31.78 -2.34
C VAL A 754 11.67 -33.26 -2.11
N CYS A 755 12.83 -33.60 -1.55
CA CYS A 755 13.22 -34.96 -1.19
C CYS A 755 12.68 -35.42 0.17
N GLY A 756 12.14 -34.50 0.98
CA GLY A 756 11.55 -34.84 2.25
C GLY A 756 11.85 -33.83 3.36
N THR A 757 11.50 -34.24 4.56
CA THR A 757 11.61 -33.46 5.80
C THR A 757 12.65 -34.09 6.71
N SER A 758 13.48 -33.28 7.37
CA SER A 758 14.39 -33.78 8.42
C SER A 758 13.59 -34.23 9.65
N THR A 759 14.22 -34.98 10.55
CA THR A 759 13.73 -35.07 11.93
C THR A 759 13.78 -33.68 12.60
N ASN A 760 13.02 -33.53 13.68
CA ASN A 760 13.08 -32.30 14.47
C ASN A 760 14.48 -32.11 15.08
N SER A 761 14.89 -30.88 15.28
CA SER A 761 16.05 -30.53 16.09
C SER A 761 15.89 -31.02 17.54
N PRO A 762 16.97 -31.07 18.32
CA PRO A 762 16.85 -31.09 19.77
C PRO A 762 15.93 -29.96 20.22
N VAL A 763 15.17 -30.23 21.31
CA VAL A 763 14.25 -29.23 21.87
C VAL A 763 15.06 -28.30 22.77
N PHE A 764 14.99 -26.96 22.50
CA PHE A 764 15.45 -25.95 23.43
C PHE A 764 14.29 -25.36 24.19
N SER A 765 14.56 -24.77 25.36
CA SER A 765 13.56 -24.07 26.15
C SER A 765 14.00 -22.64 26.44
N PHE A 766 13.04 -21.76 26.62
CA PHE A 766 13.26 -20.43 27.16
C PHE A 766 12.07 -20.03 28.05
N LYS A 767 12.31 -19.03 28.91
CA LYS A 767 11.26 -18.44 29.74
C LYS A 767 11.11 -16.96 29.38
N THR A 768 9.88 -16.54 29.12
CA THR A 768 9.55 -15.13 28.85
C THR A 768 9.72 -14.28 30.10
N ALA A 769 9.98 -12.99 29.90
CA ALA A 769 10.05 -12.01 30.95
C ALA A 769 8.71 -11.92 31.72
N PRO A 770 8.71 -11.64 33.01
CA PRO A 770 7.50 -11.29 33.74
C PRO A 770 6.82 -10.07 33.13
N ALA A 771 5.51 -9.91 33.35
CA ALA A 771 4.85 -8.66 33.02
C ALA A 771 5.44 -7.50 33.83
N LEU A 772 5.29 -6.29 33.30
CA LEU A 772 5.81 -5.11 33.96
C LEU A 772 5.25 -5.02 35.40
N GLY A 773 6.14 -4.93 36.40
CA GLY A 773 5.81 -4.88 37.80
C GLY A 773 5.62 -6.23 38.50
N ASP A 774 5.65 -7.34 37.77
CA ASP A 774 5.58 -8.69 38.37
C ASP A 774 6.97 -9.23 38.70
N CYS A 775 7.04 -10.01 39.78
CA CYS A 775 8.26 -10.73 40.15
C CYS A 775 8.40 -12.03 39.40
N ASP A 776 9.62 -12.50 39.19
CA ASP A 776 9.88 -13.83 38.66
C ASP A 776 9.70 -14.92 39.75
N ASP A 777 9.86 -16.20 39.37
CA ASP A 777 9.63 -17.35 40.31
C ASP A 777 10.67 -17.42 41.43
N THR A 778 11.78 -16.69 41.32
CA THR A 778 12.87 -16.70 42.30
C THR A 778 12.76 -15.55 43.27
N THR A 779 11.85 -14.61 43.03
CA THR A 779 11.65 -13.42 43.82
C THR A 779 10.20 -13.26 44.27
N THR A 780 9.99 -12.52 45.32
CA THR A 780 8.67 -12.19 45.89
C THR A 780 8.49 -10.69 46.03
N PRO A 781 7.24 -10.17 45.84
CA PRO A 781 6.99 -8.74 45.92
C PRO A 781 7.15 -8.20 47.33
N ALA A 782 7.91 -7.13 47.50
CA ALA A 782 8.03 -6.35 48.69
C ALA A 782 7.45 -4.94 48.49
N THR A 783 6.53 -4.52 49.35
CA THR A 783 5.93 -3.20 49.26
C THR A 783 6.86 -2.19 49.93
N LEU A 784 7.28 -1.15 49.17
CA LEU A 784 8.13 -0.06 49.61
C LEU A 784 7.28 1.14 50.06
N PHE A 785 6.15 1.36 49.43
CA PHE A 785 5.18 2.40 49.73
C PHE A 785 3.82 1.99 49.26
N SER A 786 2.76 2.34 50.02
CA SER A 786 1.36 2.19 49.55
C SER A 786 0.49 3.29 50.14
N SER A 787 -0.50 3.71 49.37
CA SER A 787 -1.57 4.63 49.76
C SER A 787 -2.84 4.24 49.03
N ASP A 788 -3.82 3.74 49.78
CA ASP A 788 -5.17 3.42 49.31
C ASP A 788 -6.14 4.60 49.48
N VAL A 789 -5.62 5.77 49.86
CA VAL A 789 -6.37 7.01 50.12
C VAL A 789 -7.41 6.91 51.25
N GLU A 790 -7.62 5.72 51.83
CA GLU A 790 -8.58 5.51 52.92
C GLU A 790 -8.03 5.96 54.29
N GLY A 791 -6.72 5.85 54.47
CA GLY A 791 -6.01 6.17 55.70
C GLY A 791 -5.48 7.59 55.77
N ASP A 792 -4.34 7.78 56.48
CA ASP A 792 -3.66 9.06 56.63
C ASP A 792 -2.97 9.49 55.34
N VAL A 793 -3.38 10.60 54.76
CA VAL A 793 -2.82 11.24 53.59
C VAL A 793 -2.01 12.52 53.91
N SER A 794 -1.70 12.79 55.17
CA SER A 794 -1.01 14.03 55.61
C SER A 794 0.40 14.19 55.03
N GLY A 795 1.03 13.10 54.55
CA GLY A 795 2.33 13.14 53.89
C GLY A 795 2.30 13.62 52.43
N TRP A 796 1.10 13.74 51.83
CA TRP A 796 0.93 14.24 50.48
C TRP A 796 0.84 15.78 50.47
N ALA A 797 1.33 16.41 49.39
CA ALA A 797 1.24 17.85 49.21
C ALA A 797 0.44 18.18 47.93
N THR A 798 -0.48 19.13 48.07
CA THR A 798 -1.21 19.67 46.93
C THR A 798 -0.74 21.10 46.67
N THR A 799 -0.37 21.39 45.41
CA THR A 799 0.10 22.74 45.01
C THR A 799 -0.42 23.09 43.64
N GLY A 800 -0.42 24.38 43.28
CA GLY A 800 -0.66 24.91 41.97
C GLY A 800 0.41 25.90 41.57
N SER A 801 0.81 25.95 40.32
CA SER A 801 1.71 27.01 39.84
C SER A 801 0.98 28.05 38.99
N THR A 802 -0.18 27.68 38.42
CA THR A 802 -1.10 28.55 37.73
C THR A 802 -2.51 28.15 38.15
N GLY A 803 -3.35 29.11 38.54
CA GLY A 803 -4.68 28.84 39.06
C GLY A 803 -4.68 28.15 40.43
N ALA A 804 -5.84 27.75 40.92
CA ALA A 804 -6.04 27.00 42.15
C ALA A 804 -5.93 25.50 41.93
N SER A 805 -5.23 24.77 42.81
CA SER A 805 -5.25 23.31 42.79
C SER A 805 -6.55 22.79 43.39
N THR A 806 -7.23 21.89 42.68
CA THR A 806 -8.44 21.22 43.17
C THR A 806 -8.17 19.85 43.76
N TRP A 807 -6.92 19.36 43.73
CA TRP A 807 -6.56 18.07 44.29
C TRP A 807 -7.05 17.91 45.73
N ALA A 808 -7.96 16.99 45.90
CA ALA A 808 -8.57 16.67 47.20
C ALA A 808 -8.97 15.19 47.25
N VAL A 809 -9.12 14.66 48.47
CA VAL A 809 -9.72 13.32 48.67
C VAL A 809 -11.22 13.42 48.36
N SER A 810 -11.70 12.52 47.54
CA SER A 810 -13.08 12.47 47.01
C SER A 810 -13.69 11.09 47.23
N THR A 811 -15.01 11.05 47.41
CA THR A 811 -15.82 9.83 47.47
C THR A 811 -16.64 9.61 46.21
N ALA A 812 -16.42 10.46 45.16
CA ALA A 812 -17.26 10.45 43.95
C ALA A 812 -17.06 9.21 43.08
N ARG A 813 -15.81 8.77 42.89
CA ARG A 813 -15.44 7.58 42.10
C ARG A 813 -14.20 6.91 42.74
N PRO A 814 -14.34 6.15 43.83
CA PRO A 814 -13.21 5.40 44.41
C PRO A 814 -12.99 4.09 43.64
N SER A 815 -11.72 3.67 43.51
CA SER A 815 -11.34 2.31 43.12
C SER A 815 -11.30 1.39 44.36
N SER A 816 -10.58 1.81 45.38
CA SER A 816 -10.62 1.19 46.73
C SER A 816 -11.83 1.70 47.51
N PRO A 817 -12.15 1.14 48.71
CA PRO A 817 -13.56 1.05 49.12
C PRO A 817 -14.36 2.33 49.14
N THR A 818 -13.80 3.48 49.50
CA THR A 818 -14.60 4.68 49.72
C THR A 818 -14.01 6.00 49.22
N LYS A 819 -12.69 6.07 48.92
CA LYS A 819 -11.99 7.33 48.62
C LYS A 819 -10.98 7.17 47.50
N SER A 820 -10.75 8.27 46.77
CA SER A 820 -9.66 8.45 45.77
C SER A 820 -9.18 9.88 45.77
N TRP A 821 -7.98 10.16 45.23
CA TRP A 821 -7.59 11.51 44.88
C TRP A 821 -8.34 11.97 43.63
N LEU A 822 -8.78 13.23 43.62
CA LEU A 822 -9.45 13.89 42.49
C LEU A 822 -8.81 15.24 42.21
N ALA A 823 -8.38 15.46 40.96
CA ALA A 823 -8.23 16.79 40.37
C ALA A 823 -9.44 17.07 39.47
N ILE A 824 -10.16 18.14 39.76
CA ILE A 824 -11.33 18.53 38.93
C ILE A 824 -10.81 19.17 37.64
N ASP A 825 -11.44 18.81 36.54
CA ASP A 825 -11.29 19.49 35.26
C ASP A 825 -12.10 20.81 35.35
N ILE A 826 -11.39 21.96 35.36
CA ILE A 826 -12.00 23.27 35.59
C ILE A 826 -11.89 24.15 34.36
N ALA A 827 -12.93 24.94 34.07
CA ALA A 827 -13.02 25.85 32.92
C ALA A 827 -12.09 27.07 32.99
N THR A 828 -10.93 26.93 33.64
CA THR A 828 -9.92 27.99 33.75
C THR A 828 -8.54 27.38 33.68
N THR A 829 -7.60 28.07 33.02
CA THR A 829 -6.20 27.62 32.93
C THR A 829 -5.62 27.32 34.30
N SER A 830 -5.17 26.06 34.51
CA SER A 830 -4.58 25.65 35.79
C SER A 830 -3.46 24.61 35.62
N ASP A 831 -2.55 24.60 36.57
CA ASP A 831 -1.50 23.60 36.72
C ASP A 831 -1.57 23.05 38.17
N GLN A 832 -2.24 21.93 38.30
CA GLN A 832 -2.60 21.32 39.56
C GLN A 832 -1.69 20.14 39.87
N ARG A 833 -1.12 20.08 41.03
CA ARG A 833 -0.06 19.13 41.38
C ARG A 833 -0.35 18.43 42.70
N LEU A 834 -0.34 17.09 42.68
CA LEU A 834 -0.37 16.20 43.83
C LEU A 834 1.01 15.53 43.94
N ILE A 835 1.69 15.74 45.05
CA ILE A 835 3.07 15.30 45.28
C ILE A 835 3.11 14.27 46.41
N SER A 836 3.70 13.09 46.14
CA SER A 836 3.83 12.01 47.10
C SER A 836 4.84 12.33 48.22
N PRO A 837 4.79 11.60 49.34
CA PRO A 837 5.92 11.44 50.25
C PRO A 837 7.17 10.96 49.50
N ALA A 838 8.35 11.13 50.10
CA ALA A 838 9.60 10.58 49.53
C ALA A 838 9.64 9.05 49.73
N VAL A 839 10.00 8.32 48.65
CA VAL A 839 10.10 6.87 48.63
C VAL A 839 11.54 6.46 48.34
N VAL A 840 12.13 5.65 49.21
CA VAL A 840 13.49 5.12 48.99
C VAL A 840 13.43 3.87 48.17
N LEU A 841 14.09 3.86 47.01
CA LEU A 841 14.18 2.71 46.15
C LEU A 841 15.48 1.92 46.42
N PRO A 842 15.41 0.63 46.76
CA PRO A 842 16.61 -0.15 47.07
C PRO A 842 17.39 -0.47 45.78
N THR A 843 18.70 -0.79 45.95
CA THR A 843 19.53 -1.38 44.90
C THR A 843 19.39 -2.89 44.89
N GLY A 844 19.48 -3.52 43.72
CA GLY A 844 19.52 -4.98 43.57
C GLY A 844 18.18 -5.73 43.83
N GLN A 845 17.08 -5.01 43.94
CA GLN A 845 15.74 -5.58 44.13
C GLN A 845 14.85 -5.26 42.91
N ASN A 846 15.16 -5.84 41.79
CA ASN A 846 14.45 -5.60 40.51
C ASN A 846 13.40 -6.69 40.23
N PRO A 847 12.30 -6.37 39.51
CA PRO A 847 11.92 -5.04 39.05
C PRO A 847 11.40 -4.13 40.17
N LEU A 848 11.68 -2.83 40.00
CA LEU A 848 11.07 -1.77 40.78
C LEU A 848 9.93 -1.16 40.01
N SER A 849 8.76 -1.03 40.60
CA SER A 849 7.60 -0.46 39.92
C SER A 849 6.74 0.44 40.79
N LEU A 850 6.15 1.47 40.18
CA LEU A 850 5.00 2.20 40.72
C LEU A 850 3.75 1.66 40.03
N SER A 851 2.70 1.41 40.78
CA SER A 851 1.37 1.15 40.25
C SER A 851 0.34 2.05 40.90
N PHE A 852 -0.71 2.40 40.15
CA PHE A 852 -1.86 3.14 40.65
C PHE A 852 -3.08 2.88 39.75
N GLN A 853 -4.26 3.07 40.32
CA GLN A 853 -5.50 3.06 39.57
C GLN A 853 -5.71 4.44 38.94
N ASN A 854 -5.99 4.46 37.66
CA ASN A 854 -6.05 5.63 36.81
C ASN A 854 -7.41 5.72 36.09
N ASP A 855 -8.22 6.72 36.46
CA ASP A 855 -9.52 7.03 35.85
C ASP A 855 -9.52 8.49 35.41
N VAL A 856 -9.72 8.74 34.13
CA VAL A 856 -9.63 10.06 33.52
C VAL A 856 -10.93 10.41 32.81
N ASN A 857 -11.43 11.62 33.07
CA ASN A 857 -12.50 12.22 32.29
C ASN A 857 -12.16 13.72 32.17
N MET A 858 -11.28 14.02 31.19
CA MET A 858 -10.75 15.36 30.91
C MET A 858 -10.85 15.65 29.43
N GLU A 859 -10.87 16.92 29.05
CA GLU A 859 -11.19 17.34 27.68
C GLU A 859 -10.20 16.79 26.65
N GLU A 860 -10.76 16.02 25.70
CA GLU A 860 -10.04 15.46 24.56
C GLU A 860 -10.21 16.38 23.36
N ARG A 861 -9.16 16.50 22.54
CA ARG A 861 -9.23 17.24 21.29
C ARG A 861 -9.81 16.36 20.19
N THR A 862 -10.84 16.84 19.50
CA THR A 862 -11.53 16.11 18.43
C THR A 862 -10.63 15.72 17.24
N SER A 863 -9.52 16.45 17.05
CA SER A 863 -8.50 16.15 16.02
C SER A 863 -7.31 15.30 16.55
N GLY A 864 -7.44 14.73 17.74
CA GLY A 864 -6.39 13.97 18.43
C GLY A 864 -5.52 14.84 19.35
N GLY A 865 -5.07 14.25 20.47
CA GLY A 865 -4.38 14.95 21.57
C GLY A 865 -5.33 15.40 22.65
N CYS A 866 -4.84 16.21 23.59
CA CYS A 866 -5.54 16.67 24.77
C CYS A 866 -5.65 18.20 24.79
N TRP A 867 -6.83 18.73 25.17
CA TRP A 867 -6.91 20.10 25.65
C TRP A 867 -6.54 20.13 27.13
N ASP A 868 -7.16 19.25 27.92
CA ASP A 868 -6.90 19.05 29.34
C ASP A 868 -6.42 17.62 29.59
N GLY A 869 -5.58 17.42 30.61
CA GLY A 869 -5.07 16.08 30.87
C GLY A 869 -4.22 15.92 32.09
N GLY A 870 -4.07 14.66 32.49
CA GLY A 870 -3.24 14.21 33.60
C GLY A 870 -1.93 13.59 33.15
N LEU A 871 -0.83 13.86 33.84
CA LEU A 871 0.48 13.27 33.60
C LEU A 871 1.25 12.97 34.88
N LEU A 872 2.18 12.03 34.79
CA LEU A 872 3.04 11.62 35.88
C LEU A 872 4.47 12.16 35.69
N GLU A 873 5.05 12.72 36.72
CA GLU A 873 6.42 13.16 36.75
C GLU A 873 7.15 12.58 37.98
N ILE A 874 8.45 12.35 37.87
CA ILE A 874 9.32 11.76 38.88
C ILE A 874 10.44 12.74 39.20
N SER A 875 10.72 12.91 40.47
CA SER A 875 11.87 13.69 40.99
C SER A 875 12.79 12.79 41.80
N SER A 876 14.09 12.87 41.60
CA SER A 876 15.10 12.19 42.37
C SER A 876 15.96 13.15 43.24
N ASP A 877 15.60 14.44 43.27
CA ASP A 877 16.27 15.51 44.02
C ASP A 877 15.35 16.20 45.02
N ASN A 878 14.44 15.41 45.62
CA ASN A 878 13.46 15.84 46.60
C ASN A 878 12.49 16.94 46.15
N GLY A 879 12.17 16.95 44.82
CA GLY A 879 11.17 17.86 44.24
C GLY A 879 11.76 19.17 43.67
N SER A 880 13.09 19.29 43.59
CA SER A 880 13.74 20.46 42.99
C SER A 880 13.59 20.48 41.48
N THR A 881 13.75 19.30 40.80
CA THR A 881 13.47 19.10 39.36
C THR A 881 12.53 17.93 39.15
N TRP A 882 11.79 17.97 38.03
CA TRP A 882 10.77 16.97 37.69
C TRP A 882 10.95 16.54 36.25
N THR A 883 10.91 15.23 36.00
CA THR A 883 10.98 14.63 34.68
C THR A 883 9.72 13.83 34.41
N GLN A 884 9.08 14.06 33.27
CA GLN A 884 7.91 13.28 32.86
C GLN A 884 8.28 11.81 32.69
N ALA A 885 7.51 10.91 33.29
CA ALA A 885 7.59 9.49 32.98
C ALA A 885 7.07 9.25 31.55
N THR A 886 7.88 8.65 30.69
CA THR A 886 7.52 8.44 29.29
C THR A 886 6.59 7.25 29.10
N SER A 887 5.80 7.23 28.02
CA SER A 887 4.91 6.10 27.66
C SER A 887 5.65 4.77 27.56
N ALA A 888 6.93 4.78 27.18
CA ALA A 888 7.75 3.57 27.07
C ALA A 888 7.99 2.86 28.42
N LEU A 889 7.85 3.58 29.53
CA LEU A 889 8.00 3.03 30.89
C LEU A 889 6.69 2.45 31.46
N MET A 890 5.57 2.49 30.69
CA MET A 890 4.25 2.22 31.21
C MET A 890 3.55 1.10 30.44
N ASN A 891 2.72 0.30 31.17
CA ASN A 891 1.78 -0.62 30.55
C ASN A 891 0.55 0.07 29.92
N THR A 892 0.26 1.32 30.34
CA THR A 892 -0.86 2.13 29.85
C THR A 892 -0.31 3.49 29.37
N PRO A 893 0.08 3.60 28.07
CA PRO A 893 0.67 4.82 27.54
C PRO A 893 -0.28 6.02 27.63
N TYR A 894 0.25 7.24 27.56
CA TYR A 894 -0.54 8.45 27.42
C TYR A 894 -1.40 8.41 26.15
N THR A 895 -2.53 9.15 26.18
CA THR A 895 -3.47 9.19 25.06
C THR A 895 -3.12 10.25 24.02
N GLY A 896 -2.39 11.31 24.40
CA GLY A 896 -1.98 12.35 23.48
C GLY A 896 -1.14 13.45 24.14
N ALA A 897 -0.69 14.41 23.34
CA ALA A 897 -0.01 15.61 23.81
C ALA A 897 -1.03 16.69 24.20
N LEU A 898 -0.71 17.45 25.24
CA LEU A 898 -1.43 18.68 25.59
C LEU A 898 -1.14 19.77 24.54
N ASN A 899 -2.18 20.40 24.04
CA ASN A 899 -2.09 21.38 22.94
C ASN A 899 -2.24 22.84 23.45
N ASP A 900 -2.58 23.02 24.72
CA ASP A 900 -2.68 24.31 25.37
C ASP A 900 -2.38 24.18 26.89
N GLY A 901 -2.48 25.30 27.63
CA GLY A 901 -2.30 25.32 29.06
C GLY A 901 -0.86 25.25 29.54
N PRO A 902 -0.64 25.19 30.88
CA PRO A 902 0.68 25.26 31.49
C PRO A 902 1.61 24.07 31.23
N ALA A 903 1.06 22.94 30.75
CA ALA A 903 1.84 21.74 30.39
C ALA A 903 1.81 21.45 28.89
N ASN A 904 1.57 22.48 28.07
CA ASN A 904 1.54 22.36 26.60
C ASN A 904 2.79 21.64 26.07
N GLY A 905 2.58 20.70 25.14
CA GLY A 905 3.61 19.86 24.53
C GLY A 905 3.96 18.59 25.31
N LEU A 906 3.55 18.45 26.57
CA LEU A 906 3.75 17.21 27.35
C LEU A 906 2.68 16.17 27.01
N GLN A 907 3.04 14.89 27.11
CA GLN A 907 2.10 13.78 26.91
C GLN A 907 1.17 13.65 28.12
N ALA A 908 -0.10 13.37 27.92
CA ALA A 908 -1.10 13.26 28.98
C ALA A 908 -2.13 12.16 28.70
N TRP A 909 -2.81 11.74 29.75
CA TRP A 909 -4.06 10.99 29.64
C TRP A 909 -5.22 11.99 29.59
N CYS A 910 -6.06 11.89 28.58
CA CYS A 910 -7.30 12.66 28.39
C CYS A 910 -8.39 11.80 27.76
N GLY A 911 -9.56 12.38 27.52
CA GLY A 911 -10.76 11.66 27.10
C GLY A 911 -11.41 10.92 28.28
N THR A 912 -12.23 9.92 27.99
CA THR A 912 -12.87 9.09 29.01
C THR A 912 -12.16 7.75 29.15
N ILE A 913 -11.46 7.57 30.24
CA ILE A 913 -10.72 6.35 30.60
C ILE A 913 -11.26 5.86 31.93
N ALA A 914 -11.99 4.74 31.92
CA ALA A 914 -12.41 4.08 33.16
C ALA A 914 -11.21 3.51 33.92
N TYR A 915 -11.36 3.29 35.22
CA TYR A 915 -10.30 2.75 36.07
C TYR A 915 -9.54 1.60 35.43
N ARG A 916 -8.24 1.82 35.31
CA ARG A 916 -7.28 0.79 34.89
C ARG A 916 -6.01 0.91 35.71
N LYS A 917 -5.36 -0.21 35.99
CA LYS A 917 -4.10 -0.23 36.70
C LYS A 917 -2.97 0.24 35.77
N THR A 918 -2.42 1.40 36.06
CA THR A 918 -1.19 1.90 35.42
C THR A 918 0.01 1.40 36.21
N ILE A 919 0.98 0.80 35.51
CA ILE A 919 2.25 0.32 36.09
C ILE A 919 3.39 1.03 35.39
N VAL A 920 4.34 1.56 36.14
CA VAL A 920 5.47 2.35 35.64
C VAL A 920 6.77 1.68 36.08
N ASP A 921 7.71 1.48 35.17
CA ASP A 921 9.06 0.99 35.45
C ASP A 921 9.88 2.04 36.16
N LEU A 922 10.43 1.67 37.33
CA LEU A 922 11.31 2.51 38.15
C LEU A 922 12.74 2.00 38.24
N ASN A 923 13.12 0.97 37.42
CA ASN A 923 14.47 0.37 37.54
C ASN A 923 15.60 1.39 37.35
N ALA A 924 15.39 2.42 36.50
CA ALA A 924 16.37 3.49 36.28
C ALA A 924 16.62 4.36 37.51
N TYR A 925 15.76 4.31 38.54
CA TYR A 925 15.87 5.07 39.78
C TYR A 925 16.35 4.21 40.97
N ALA A 926 16.82 2.98 40.71
CA ALA A 926 17.33 2.10 41.77
C ALA A 926 18.42 2.79 42.61
N GLY A 927 18.31 2.69 43.94
CA GLY A 927 19.24 3.32 44.88
C GLY A 927 18.97 4.83 45.18
N GLN A 928 17.95 5.40 44.57
CA GLN A 928 17.57 6.80 44.73
C GLN A 928 16.38 6.95 45.66
N THR A 929 16.22 8.16 46.22
CA THR A 929 14.98 8.57 46.89
C THR A 929 14.16 9.40 45.91
N VAL A 930 12.96 8.93 45.60
CA VAL A 930 12.12 9.58 44.59
C VAL A 930 10.85 10.16 45.19
N ARG A 931 10.28 11.14 44.52
CA ARG A 931 8.90 11.63 44.69
C ARG A 931 8.17 11.53 43.39
N PHE A 932 6.89 11.26 43.47
CA PHE A 932 5.97 11.23 42.33
C PHE A 932 5.11 12.48 42.33
N ARG A 933 4.87 13.05 41.14
CA ARG A 933 3.97 14.19 40.97
C ARG A 933 2.92 13.83 39.95
N PHE A 934 1.67 13.74 40.41
CA PHE A 934 0.50 13.64 39.54
C PHE A 934 0.10 15.07 39.17
N ARG A 935 0.21 15.45 37.92
CA ARG A 935 0.03 16.82 37.45
C ARG A 935 -1.14 16.86 36.50
N ALA A 936 -2.22 17.59 36.87
CA ALA A 936 -3.34 17.88 36.00
C ALA A 936 -3.16 19.29 35.42
N SER A 937 -3.28 19.42 34.08
CA SER A 937 -3.20 20.71 33.40
C SER A 937 -4.51 20.93 32.65
N THR A 938 -5.10 22.12 32.85
CA THR A 938 -6.32 22.55 32.16
C THR A 938 -6.05 23.83 31.36
N ASP A 939 -6.74 23.97 30.22
CA ASP A 939 -6.74 25.19 29.41
C ASP A 939 -7.77 26.23 29.93
N GLY A 940 -8.35 27.05 29.09
CA GLY A 940 -9.35 28.07 29.47
C GLY A 940 -10.80 27.64 29.21
N SER A 941 -11.04 26.41 28.83
CA SER A 941 -12.37 25.86 28.52
C SER A 941 -12.64 24.57 29.28
N GLN A 942 -13.80 24.00 29.11
CA GLN A 942 -14.22 22.75 29.74
C GLN A 942 -15.15 21.99 28.79
N GLY A 943 -14.88 20.71 28.55
CA GLY A 943 -15.69 19.83 27.68
C GLY A 943 -17.10 19.56 28.27
N ASP A 944 -17.93 18.84 27.49
CA ASP A 944 -19.38 18.68 27.74
C ASP A 944 -19.79 17.95 29.04
N ALA A 945 -18.89 17.17 29.66
CA ALA A 945 -19.15 16.52 30.96
C ALA A 945 -17.86 16.17 31.72
N PRO A 946 -16.98 17.09 32.03
CA PRO A 946 -15.75 16.79 32.70
C PRO A 946 -15.98 16.48 34.19
N LEU A 947 -15.40 15.41 34.67
CA LEU A 947 -15.32 15.07 36.10
C LEU A 947 -13.96 15.34 36.64
N GLY A 948 -12.89 15.11 35.88
CA GLY A 948 -11.53 15.26 36.23
C GLY A 948 -10.71 13.96 36.21
N TRP A 949 -9.60 13.98 36.88
CA TRP A 949 -8.65 12.87 37.00
C TRP A 949 -8.69 12.26 38.39
N PHE A 950 -9.01 10.95 38.46
CA PHE A 950 -9.03 10.18 39.70
C PHE A 950 -7.79 9.27 39.76
N VAL A 951 -7.12 9.29 40.91
CA VAL A 951 -5.94 8.46 41.21
C VAL A 951 -6.14 7.73 42.51
N ASP A 952 -5.93 6.42 42.53
CA ASP A 952 -6.16 5.58 43.72
C ASP A 952 -5.19 4.38 43.76
N ASP A 953 -5.18 3.65 44.91
CA ASP A 953 -4.39 2.45 45.11
C ASP A 953 -2.93 2.58 44.67
N ILE A 954 -2.27 3.66 45.10
CA ILE A 954 -0.89 3.98 44.73
C ILE A 954 0.06 3.07 45.46
N LYS A 955 0.90 2.31 44.76
CA LYS A 955 1.83 1.35 45.37
C LYS A 955 3.18 1.37 44.67
N VAL A 956 4.25 1.42 45.45
CA VAL A 956 5.63 1.18 44.98
C VAL A 956 6.09 -0.16 45.56
N GLN A 957 6.57 -1.03 44.65
CA GLN A 957 7.07 -2.35 45.04
C GLN A 957 8.42 -2.66 44.40
N SER A 958 9.16 -3.54 45.08
CA SER A 958 10.34 -4.22 44.56
C SER A 958 10.15 -5.73 44.56
N CYS A 959 11.06 -6.46 43.92
CA CYS A 959 11.13 -7.90 44.00
C CYS A 959 12.37 -8.31 44.81
N VAL A 960 12.18 -9.03 45.90
CA VAL A 960 13.22 -9.54 46.76
C VAL A 960 13.42 -11.03 46.62
N ALA A 961 14.64 -11.52 46.77
CA ALA A 961 14.91 -12.95 46.72
C ALA A 961 13.97 -13.72 47.66
N GLY A 962 13.26 -14.68 47.16
CA GLY A 962 12.40 -15.57 47.95
C GLY A 962 13.25 -16.33 48.97
N GLN A 963 12.77 -16.45 50.19
CA GLN A 963 13.41 -17.37 51.15
C GLN A 963 13.27 -18.77 50.55
N PRO A 964 14.34 -19.56 50.45
CA PRO A 964 14.20 -20.95 50.04
C PRO A 964 13.19 -21.64 50.95
N ASP A 965 12.19 -22.31 50.30
CA ASP A 965 11.17 -23.04 51.05
C ASP A 965 11.79 -24.01 52.07
N ARG A 966 11.63 -23.70 53.35
CA ARG A 966 12.04 -24.57 54.43
C ARG A 966 11.15 -25.82 54.64
N ILE A 967 10.33 -26.19 53.63
CA ILE A 967 9.31 -27.25 53.77
C ILE A 967 9.91 -28.66 53.69
N PHE A 968 11.18 -28.86 53.30
CA PHE A 968 11.84 -30.15 53.23
C PHE A 968 13.09 -30.34 54.08
N ALA A 969 13.26 -29.51 55.14
CA ALA A 969 14.38 -29.67 56.05
C ALA A 969 14.06 -30.52 57.30
N ASN A 970 12.94 -31.26 57.35
CA ASN A 970 12.68 -32.25 58.39
C ASN A 970 12.75 -33.65 57.76
N GLY A 971 13.91 -34.27 57.94
CA GLY A 971 14.24 -35.60 57.49
C GLY A 971 13.24 -36.65 57.87
N PHE A 972 12.86 -37.48 56.91
CA PHE A 972 12.57 -38.84 57.14
C PHE A 972 13.89 -39.61 57.15
N GLU A 973 14.55 -39.70 58.32
CA GLU A 973 15.51 -40.73 58.54
C GLU A 973 14.71 -42.03 58.67
N SER A 974 14.80 -42.92 57.70
CA SER A 974 14.48 -44.31 57.88
C SER A 974 15.58 -44.96 58.71
N THR A 975 15.32 -45.30 59.96
CA THR A 975 16.14 -46.25 60.71
C THR A 975 15.83 -47.68 60.30
N PRO A 976 16.78 -48.63 60.46
CA PRO A 976 17.13 -49.74 59.61
C PRO A 976 16.15 -50.85 59.55
#